data_5b2e7c7ada8508215e4b2275111e8465
#
_entry.id   5b2e7c7ada8508215e4b2275111e8465
#
_cell.length_a   1.000
_cell.length_b   1.000
_cell.length_c   1.000
_cell.angle_alpha   90.00
_cell.angle_beta   90.00
_cell.angle_gamma   90.00
#
_symmetry.space_group_name_H-M   'P 1'
#
loop_
_entity.id
_entity.type
_entity.pdbx_description
1 polymer ?
#
loop_
_entity_poly.entity_id
_entity_poly.type
_entity_poly.pdbx_seq_one_letter_code
_entity_poly.pdbx_strand_id
1 'polypeptide(L)'
;MPETPSTLDRDTALLERLLGDVLVEQEGPAFRDRVFWLRERAAALRADPSAPDGDELVQAVRRLSSSDLGPVVRACSVQLQLSNIAEELERLRRRRAHDADDQGPQRESLAAAAAATAGIPQSRRAQALADLDVGLVMTAHPTEATRRSIFDHQQRVWALMEHLDDPRVGPTRRRALEDELREVLTVWWQTDDVRARRPRPDDEVRRTLLHVESVLYDAVPDFLAELESTLGVSLDDDRAPEGKGRGGRSGRVGRSPIGFGSWAGGDMDGNPNVGPETIAETLNRHRRTALRLLGERVDALAVFFSQADDRVFVTQELRASIERDERQLPRVTFPGASANEPFRRKLTFVAARLDRAAQGGEGGYAGVDELIADLELLRASCSSSRVAHGRITRLLAQARTFGFIVAALDVRQSAGPLQHATAHLIEGYADADEAGRQELLVAALSGPPSYVPEPEDEEARSTIAGIAAVGRAVADHGPEAIGRLIIAMARQPSDVLCTQFLLRHTAPDEHGATMRGVAPAVPIVPLFETVDDLEGAEATMGDLYATAPYAEHLQRCGGSQEIMLGYSDSAKDGGFIASQWGLYGAQERLVAQADAQGISVRFFHGRGGSTSRGGGPHHRAILSQPPGSVRGRIAITEQGETLSQRYPHPELAVRSLEQTVSAVVLATLTPAETPPDRYRSALDDLTRISRETYRALVFEDERFPRLLHQASPLAELSAMNIGSRPAKRGGTTGVDGLRAIPWVFSWMQNRLLLPAWYGTGTALEQGDRDLQREMVEGWPFFRTIVSMLEMSLFKSDLGVAERYLELVDDDVRALWEPIRAEHERVQSVVLEIRGTPELLDRTPALQRRLAHRNPWIDPLSHIQVALLRRSREGDENAQGPLLSTIGGIAAGMRNTG
;
A
#
# COMPACT_ATOMS: atom_id res chain seq x y z
N MET A 1 -19.80 30.24 -26.01
CA MET A 1 -18.58 29.79 -26.77
C MET A 1 -18.30 28.39 -26.33
N PRO A 2 -17.96 27.44 -27.19
CA PRO A 2 -17.54 26.14 -26.73
C PRO A 2 -16.32 26.31 -25.81
N GLU A 3 -16.37 25.76 -24.60
CA GLU A 3 -15.25 25.77 -23.67
C GLU A 3 -14.02 25.15 -24.36
N THR A 4 -12.88 25.78 -24.26
CA THR A 4 -11.63 25.20 -24.76
C THR A 4 -11.41 23.85 -24.05
N PRO A 5 -11.20 22.73 -24.81
CA PRO A 5 -11.00 21.41 -24.20
C PRO A 5 -9.91 21.47 -23.14
N SER A 6 -10.13 20.83 -22.00
CA SER A 6 -9.10 20.76 -20.95
C SER A 6 -7.86 20.01 -21.47
N THR A 7 -6.71 20.21 -20.83
CA THR A 7 -5.48 19.46 -21.18
C THR A 7 -5.68 17.94 -21.05
N LEU A 8 -6.49 17.50 -20.10
CA LEU A 8 -6.90 16.10 -19.96
C LEU A 8 -7.70 15.60 -21.16
N ASP A 9 -8.70 16.38 -21.63
CA ASP A 9 -9.52 15.99 -22.79
C ASP A 9 -8.68 15.92 -24.05
N ARG A 10 -7.76 16.86 -24.25
CA ARG A 10 -6.80 16.87 -25.36
C ARG A 10 -5.94 15.61 -25.38
N ASP A 11 -5.36 15.23 -24.25
CA ASP A 11 -4.45 14.09 -24.15
C ASP A 11 -5.20 12.76 -24.29
N THR A 12 -6.38 12.68 -23.69
CA THR A 12 -7.23 11.50 -23.84
C THR A 12 -7.63 11.30 -25.29
N ALA A 13 -8.05 12.38 -25.99
CA ALA A 13 -8.39 12.33 -27.42
C ALA A 13 -7.18 11.98 -28.30
N LEU A 14 -5.97 12.51 -27.97
CA LEU A 14 -4.75 12.15 -28.69
C LEU A 14 -4.43 10.65 -28.56
N LEU A 15 -4.42 10.13 -27.34
CA LEU A 15 -4.11 8.71 -27.08
C LEU A 15 -5.16 7.78 -27.66
N GLU A 16 -6.45 8.15 -27.58
CA GLU A 16 -7.55 7.43 -28.20
C GLU A 16 -7.40 7.36 -29.73
N ARG A 17 -7.05 8.48 -30.39
CA ARG A 17 -6.77 8.53 -31.82
C ARG A 17 -5.60 7.63 -32.21
N LEU A 18 -4.46 7.73 -31.49
CA LEU A 18 -3.27 6.94 -31.77
C LEU A 18 -3.52 5.44 -31.57
N LEU A 19 -4.25 5.05 -30.53
CA LEU A 19 -4.69 3.67 -30.35
C LEU A 19 -5.60 3.23 -31.52
N GLY A 20 -6.55 4.08 -31.92
CA GLY A 20 -7.40 3.83 -33.08
C GLY A 20 -6.61 3.58 -34.36
N ASP A 21 -5.55 4.37 -34.63
CA ASP A 21 -4.64 4.16 -35.77
C ASP A 21 -3.95 2.78 -35.68
N VAL A 22 -3.46 2.39 -34.51
CA VAL A 22 -2.83 1.07 -34.26
C VAL A 22 -3.85 -0.07 -34.48
N LEU A 23 -5.08 0.07 -33.98
CA LEU A 23 -6.13 -0.93 -34.20
C LEU A 23 -6.48 -1.11 -35.69
N VAL A 24 -6.48 -0.02 -36.46
CA VAL A 24 -6.69 -0.11 -37.95
C VAL A 24 -5.53 -0.86 -38.61
N GLU A 25 -4.30 -0.58 -38.19
CA GLU A 25 -3.11 -1.21 -38.79
C GLU A 25 -3.02 -2.71 -38.45
N GLN A 26 -3.32 -3.09 -37.21
CA GLN A 26 -3.12 -4.45 -36.70
C GLN A 26 -4.32 -5.37 -36.94
N GLU A 27 -5.55 -4.86 -36.85
CA GLU A 27 -6.81 -5.65 -36.91
C GLU A 27 -7.75 -5.22 -38.02
N GLY A 28 -7.47 -4.11 -38.69
CA GLY A 28 -8.29 -3.54 -39.78
C GLY A 28 -9.37 -2.54 -39.30
N PRO A 29 -9.90 -1.73 -40.25
CA PRO A 29 -10.84 -0.65 -39.91
C PRO A 29 -12.16 -1.13 -39.32
N ALA A 30 -12.67 -2.27 -39.74
CA ALA A 30 -13.93 -2.83 -39.25
C ALA A 30 -13.84 -3.22 -37.76
N PHE A 31 -12.67 -3.63 -37.30
CA PHE A 31 -12.43 -3.93 -35.90
C PHE A 31 -12.43 -2.63 -35.05
N ARG A 32 -11.67 -1.62 -35.47
CA ARG A 32 -11.66 -0.31 -34.81
C ARG A 32 -13.08 0.25 -34.69
N ASP A 33 -13.86 0.24 -35.81
CA ASP A 33 -15.23 0.74 -35.85
C ASP A 33 -16.14 0.00 -34.86
N ARG A 34 -15.97 -1.31 -34.71
CA ARG A 34 -16.70 -2.14 -33.74
C ARG A 34 -16.38 -1.72 -32.28
N VAL A 35 -15.11 -1.55 -31.95
CA VAL A 35 -14.68 -1.14 -30.58
C VAL A 35 -15.28 0.21 -30.22
N PHE A 36 -15.18 1.18 -31.12
CA PHE A 36 -15.72 2.53 -30.90
C PHE A 36 -17.25 2.54 -30.86
N TRP A 37 -17.90 1.74 -31.67
CA TRP A 37 -19.35 1.58 -31.64
C TRP A 37 -19.85 1.03 -30.30
N LEU A 38 -19.19 -0.01 -29.74
CA LEU A 38 -19.53 -0.56 -28.44
C LEU A 38 -19.39 0.51 -27.32
N ARG A 39 -18.33 1.30 -27.37
CA ARG A 39 -18.11 2.43 -26.45
C ARG A 39 -19.22 3.47 -26.55
N GLU A 40 -19.59 3.87 -27.79
CA GLU A 40 -20.64 4.89 -28.03
C GLU A 40 -22.01 4.40 -27.53
N ARG A 41 -22.36 3.14 -27.76
CA ARG A 41 -23.60 2.55 -27.24
C ARG A 41 -23.60 2.49 -25.70
N ALA A 42 -22.50 2.13 -25.07
CA ALA A 42 -22.39 2.16 -23.64
C ALA A 42 -22.52 3.58 -23.06
N ALA A 43 -21.96 4.57 -23.71
CA ALA A 43 -22.10 5.98 -23.33
C ALA A 43 -23.55 6.47 -23.47
N ALA A 44 -24.25 6.11 -24.54
CA ALA A 44 -25.64 6.46 -24.77
C ALA A 44 -26.58 5.81 -23.74
N LEU A 45 -26.38 4.52 -23.44
CA LEU A 45 -27.14 3.82 -22.38
C LEU A 45 -26.97 4.47 -21.00
N ARG A 46 -25.76 4.97 -20.69
CA ARG A 46 -25.52 5.69 -19.44
C ARG A 46 -26.22 7.05 -19.37
N ALA A 47 -26.32 7.74 -20.52
CA ALA A 47 -27.04 9.01 -20.62
C ALA A 47 -28.55 8.83 -20.50
N ASP A 48 -29.09 7.74 -21.03
CA ASP A 48 -30.51 7.36 -20.93
C ASP A 48 -30.64 5.84 -20.72
N PRO A 49 -30.82 5.37 -19.47
CA PRO A 49 -30.97 3.94 -19.18
C PRO A 49 -32.19 3.28 -19.81
N SER A 50 -33.17 4.06 -20.27
CA SER A 50 -34.37 3.57 -20.96
C SER A 50 -34.20 3.41 -22.49
N ALA A 51 -33.08 3.91 -23.01
CA ALA A 51 -32.82 3.84 -24.45
C ALA A 51 -32.64 2.40 -24.94
N PRO A 52 -33.04 2.09 -26.19
CA PRO A 52 -32.87 0.77 -26.80
C PRO A 52 -31.40 0.35 -27.00
N ASP A 53 -30.48 1.27 -26.82
CA ASP A 53 -29.03 1.05 -26.88
C ASP A 53 -28.55 -0.08 -25.98
N GLY A 54 -29.20 -0.32 -24.82
CA GLY A 54 -28.89 -1.40 -23.93
C GLY A 54 -29.10 -2.79 -24.50
N ASP A 55 -30.21 -2.97 -25.17
CA ASP A 55 -30.53 -4.22 -25.84
C ASP A 55 -29.63 -4.42 -27.08
N GLU A 56 -29.34 -3.35 -27.84
CA GLU A 56 -28.43 -3.41 -28.98
C GLU A 56 -27.01 -3.81 -28.55
N LEU A 57 -26.50 -3.22 -27.47
CA LEU A 57 -25.19 -3.54 -26.92
C LEU A 57 -25.10 -5.01 -26.51
N VAL A 58 -26.09 -5.50 -25.74
CA VAL A 58 -26.15 -6.90 -25.30
C VAL A 58 -26.23 -7.85 -26.50
N GLN A 59 -27.07 -7.55 -27.47
CA GLN A 59 -27.19 -8.38 -28.70
C GLN A 59 -25.88 -8.39 -29.50
N ALA A 60 -25.20 -7.27 -29.64
CA ALA A 60 -23.92 -7.19 -30.33
C ALA A 60 -22.86 -8.06 -29.65
N VAL A 61 -22.74 -7.98 -28.33
CA VAL A 61 -21.81 -8.79 -27.53
C VAL A 61 -22.15 -10.29 -27.67
N ARG A 62 -23.42 -10.66 -27.58
CA ARG A 62 -23.86 -12.06 -27.72
C ARG A 62 -23.56 -12.67 -29.09
N ARG A 63 -23.55 -11.87 -30.19
CA ARG A 63 -23.24 -12.32 -31.54
C ARG A 63 -21.78 -12.59 -31.83
N LEU A 64 -20.87 -11.99 -31.03
CA LEU A 64 -19.44 -12.19 -31.19
C LEU A 64 -19.02 -13.52 -30.54
N SER A 65 -18.09 -14.23 -31.14
CA SER A 65 -17.49 -15.41 -30.53
C SER A 65 -16.60 -15.02 -29.34
N SER A 66 -16.28 -15.97 -28.47
CA SER A 66 -15.35 -15.72 -27.36
C SER A 66 -13.96 -15.28 -27.83
N SER A 67 -13.51 -15.81 -28.96
CA SER A 67 -12.27 -15.42 -29.64
C SER A 67 -12.30 -13.98 -30.19
N ASP A 68 -13.46 -13.52 -30.73
CA ASP A 68 -13.62 -12.16 -31.23
C ASP A 68 -13.72 -11.12 -30.09
N LEU A 69 -14.19 -11.53 -28.90
CA LEU A 69 -14.29 -10.65 -27.75
C LEU A 69 -12.93 -10.36 -27.12
N GLY A 70 -11.95 -11.27 -27.21
CA GLY A 70 -10.62 -11.09 -26.63
C GLY A 70 -9.92 -9.80 -27.08
N PRO A 71 -9.76 -9.55 -28.40
CA PRO A 71 -9.19 -8.30 -28.90
C PRO A 71 -9.97 -7.04 -28.47
N VAL A 72 -11.31 -7.11 -28.40
CA VAL A 72 -12.14 -5.99 -27.94
C VAL A 72 -11.85 -5.65 -26.46
N VAL A 73 -11.80 -6.68 -25.60
CA VAL A 73 -11.43 -6.52 -24.18
C VAL A 73 -10.06 -5.87 -24.06
N ARG A 74 -9.09 -6.31 -24.87
CA ARG A 74 -7.74 -5.74 -24.89
C ARG A 74 -7.74 -4.27 -25.29
N ALA A 75 -8.48 -3.89 -26.34
CA ALA A 75 -8.57 -2.50 -26.79
C ALA A 75 -9.11 -1.58 -25.67
N CYS A 76 -10.21 -1.99 -25.01
CA CYS A 76 -10.75 -1.25 -23.87
C CYS A 76 -9.76 -1.18 -22.69
N SER A 77 -9.09 -2.26 -22.38
CA SER A 77 -8.12 -2.32 -21.28
C SER A 77 -6.91 -1.40 -21.52
N VAL A 78 -6.35 -1.41 -22.73
CA VAL A 78 -5.24 -0.51 -23.12
C VAL A 78 -5.70 0.94 -23.04
N GLN A 79 -6.88 1.27 -23.58
CA GLN A 79 -7.41 2.64 -23.51
C GLN A 79 -7.60 3.13 -22.07
N LEU A 80 -8.09 2.28 -21.17
CA LEU A 80 -8.23 2.63 -19.74
C LEU A 80 -6.88 2.90 -19.07
N GLN A 81 -5.84 2.14 -19.44
CA GLN A 81 -4.48 2.39 -18.95
C GLN A 81 -3.88 3.67 -19.53
N LEU A 82 -4.14 3.99 -20.81
CA LEU A 82 -3.75 5.27 -21.41
C LEU A 82 -4.46 6.45 -20.77
N SER A 83 -5.75 6.31 -20.43
CA SER A 83 -6.50 7.32 -19.67
C SER A 83 -5.89 7.55 -18.28
N ASN A 84 -5.38 6.51 -17.65
CA ASN A 84 -4.65 6.63 -16.37
C ASN A 84 -3.40 7.49 -16.52
N ILE A 85 -2.62 7.29 -17.59
CA ILE A 85 -1.42 8.10 -17.88
C ILE A 85 -1.79 9.57 -18.11
N ALA A 86 -2.84 9.84 -18.91
CA ALA A 86 -3.31 11.21 -19.14
C ALA A 86 -3.70 11.93 -17.85
N GLU A 87 -4.39 11.24 -16.93
CA GLU A 87 -4.77 11.80 -15.63
C GLU A 87 -3.55 12.08 -14.71
N GLU A 88 -2.54 11.23 -14.76
CA GLU A 88 -1.30 11.42 -14.01
C GLU A 88 -0.52 12.62 -14.51
N LEU A 89 -0.43 12.79 -15.82
CA LEU A 89 0.16 13.98 -16.45
C LEU A 89 -0.61 15.25 -16.08
N GLU A 90 -1.94 15.20 -16.06
CA GLU A 90 -2.77 16.31 -15.63
C GLU A 90 -2.51 16.71 -14.15
N ARG A 91 -2.31 15.70 -13.27
CA ARG A 91 -1.93 15.95 -11.88
C ARG A 91 -0.57 16.63 -11.77
N LEU A 92 0.39 16.19 -12.58
CA LEU A 92 1.74 16.78 -12.65
C LEU A 92 1.68 18.23 -13.11
N ARG A 93 0.94 18.52 -14.20
CA ARG A 93 0.76 19.89 -14.71
C ARG A 93 0.16 20.83 -13.67
N ARG A 94 -0.87 20.37 -12.96
CA ARG A 94 -1.49 21.18 -11.89
C ARG A 94 -0.52 21.46 -10.76
N ARG A 95 0.32 20.49 -10.38
CA ARG A 95 1.38 20.75 -9.40
C ARG A 95 2.35 21.81 -9.90
N ARG A 96 2.90 21.63 -11.11
CA ARG A 96 3.85 22.58 -11.70
C ARG A 96 3.26 23.98 -11.90
N ALA A 97 2.01 24.08 -12.32
CA ALA A 97 1.30 25.34 -12.44
C ALA A 97 1.12 26.04 -11.09
N HIS A 98 0.75 25.27 -10.05
CA HIS A 98 0.62 25.81 -8.71
C HIS A 98 1.96 26.33 -8.17
N ASP A 99 3.05 25.57 -8.38
CA ASP A 99 4.39 25.97 -7.96
C ASP A 99 4.89 27.22 -8.69
N ALA A 100 4.42 27.45 -9.93
CA ALA A 100 4.76 28.64 -10.73
C ALA A 100 3.95 29.89 -10.37
N ASP A 101 2.75 29.76 -9.80
CA ASP A 101 1.76 30.85 -9.69
C ASP A 101 1.81 31.64 -8.37
N ASP A 102 2.66 31.30 -7.41
CA ASP A 102 2.82 31.97 -6.10
C ASP A 102 1.48 32.34 -5.38
N GLN A 103 0.44 31.53 -5.59
CA GLN A 103 -0.92 31.77 -5.03
C GLN A 103 -1.07 31.29 -3.56
N GLY A 104 0.05 31.15 -2.85
CA GLY A 104 0.08 30.66 -1.49
C GLY A 104 0.22 29.12 -1.41
N PRO A 105 0.24 28.53 -0.20
CA PRO A 105 0.53 27.11 -0.03
C PRO A 105 -0.55 26.21 -0.65
N GLN A 106 -0.14 25.24 -1.43
CA GLN A 106 -1.05 24.22 -1.97
C GLN A 106 -1.76 23.48 -0.82
N ARG A 107 -3.05 23.20 -0.98
CA ARG A 107 -3.78 22.40 0.00
C ARG A 107 -3.10 21.05 0.22
N GLU A 108 -3.09 20.57 1.47
CA GLU A 108 -2.49 19.27 1.84
C GLU A 108 -0.97 19.21 1.59
N SER A 109 -0.28 20.36 1.59
CA SER A 109 1.17 20.48 1.43
C SER A 109 1.89 20.67 2.77
N LEU A 110 3.22 20.47 2.77
CA LEU A 110 4.07 20.81 3.90
C LEU A 110 4.00 22.31 4.20
N ALA A 111 3.94 23.14 3.17
CA ALA A 111 3.81 24.61 3.33
C ALA A 111 2.47 24.98 3.98
N ALA A 112 1.37 24.31 3.62
CA ALA A 112 0.08 24.48 4.31
C ALA A 112 0.15 24.03 5.77
N ALA A 113 0.81 22.92 6.07
CA ALA A 113 1.01 22.44 7.43
C ALA A 113 1.90 23.42 8.24
N ALA A 114 2.97 23.95 7.64
CA ALA A 114 3.84 24.97 8.26
C ALA A 114 3.04 26.23 8.60
N ALA A 115 2.21 26.71 7.67
CA ALA A 115 1.35 27.89 7.89
C ALA A 115 0.32 27.63 9.01
N ALA A 116 -0.35 26.48 9.01
CA ALA A 116 -1.33 26.11 10.02
C ALA A 116 -0.72 25.94 11.44
N THR A 117 0.56 25.59 11.51
CA THR A 117 1.29 25.37 12.77
C THR A 117 2.20 26.55 13.16
N ALA A 118 2.19 27.66 12.43
CA ALA A 118 3.07 28.81 12.68
C ALA A 118 2.92 29.43 14.08
N GLY A 119 1.72 29.38 14.67
CA GLY A 119 1.44 29.86 16.02
C GLY A 119 1.93 28.93 17.15
N ILE A 120 2.41 27.73 16.83
CA ILE A 120 2.91 26.76 17.82
C ILE A 120 4.38 27.03 18.13
N PRO A 121 4.81 27.00 19.42
CA PRO A 121 6.20 27.22 19.79
C PRO A 121 7.17 26.33 18.98
N GLN A 122 8.29 26.93 18.55
CA GLN A 122 9.30 26.26 17.73
C GLN A 122 9.82 24.96 18.40
N SER A 123 10.02 24.98 19.71
CA SER A 123 10.46 23.79 20.45
C SER A 123 9.48 22.63 20.33
N ARG A 124 8.17 22.88 20.38
CA ARG A 124 7.13 21.85 20.23
C ARG A 124 7.08 21.34 18.79
N ARG A 125 7.22 22.20 17.80
CA ARG A 125 7.31 21.81 16.38
C ARG A 125 8.55 20.95 16.13
N ALA A 126 9.72 21.39 16.63
CA ALA A 126 10.97 20.64 16.52
C ALA A 126 10.86 19.26 17.17
N GLN A 127 10.25 19.16 18.36
CA GLN A 127 10.02 17.87 19.01
C GLN A 127 9.11 16.96 18.17
N ALA A 128 7.98 17.47 17.67
CA ALA A 128 7.07 16.69 16.83
C ALA A 128 7.74 16.18 15.55
N LEU A 129 8.66 16.94 14.97
CA LEU A 129 9.41 16.53 13.78
C LEU A 129 10.53 15.52 14.12
N ALA A 130 11.16 15.66 15.28
CA ALA A 130 12.12 14.69 15.77
C ALA A 130 11.47 13.32 16.07
N ASP A 131 10.19 13.32 16.43
CA ASP A 131 9.42 12.10 16.72
C ASP A 131 8.75 11.49 15.48
N LEU A 132 8.90 12.11 14.29
CA LEU A 132 8.31 11.59 13.06
C LEU A 132 8.82 10.18 12.72
N ASP A 133 7.87 9.25 12.56
CA ASP A 133 8.10 7.88 12.12
C ASP A 133 6.93 7.41 11.26
N VAL A 134 7.03 7.66 9.95
CA VAL A 134 6.00 7.30 8.97
C VAL A 134 6.45 6.07 8.21
N GLY A 135 5.81 4.94 8.49
CA GLY A 135 6.06 3.66 7.83
C GLY A 135 5.13 3.45 6.64
N LEU A 136 5.69 3.27 5.45
CA LEU A 136 4.95 2.95 4.23
C LEU A 136 5.24 1.50 3.85
N VAL A 137 4.23 0.63 3.97
CA VAL A 137 4.41 -0.82 3.81
C VAL A 137 3.78 -1.27 2.52
N MET A 138 4.61 -1.65 1.57
CA MET A 138 4.21 -2.10 0.25
C MET A 138 3.70 -3.54 0.30
N THR A 139 2.54 -3.79 -0.30
CA THR A 139 1.99 -5.14 -0.42
C THR A 139 1.75 -5.49 -1.88
N ALA A 140 1.92 -6.76 -2.22
CA ALA A 140 1.47 -7.26 -3.51
C ALA A 140 -0.06 -7.29 -3.53
N HIS A 141 -0.66 -6.85 -4.65
CA HIS A 141 -2.09 -7.02 -4.88
C HIS A 141 -2.33 -7.95 -6.07
N PRO A 142 -3.30 -8.87 -5.96
CA PRO A 142 -3.56 -9.85 -7.03
C PRO A 142 -3.85 -9.24 -8.39
N THR A 143 -4.48 -8.06 -8.45
CA THR A 143 -4.90 -7.42 -9.69
C THR A 143 -3.83 -6.59 -10.38
N GLU A 144 -2.76 -6.25 -9.68
CA GLU A 144 -1.59 -5.63 -10.28
C GLU A 144 -0.64 -6.67 -10.93
N ALA A 145 -1.24 -7.61 -11.62
CA ALA A 145 -0.48 -8.58 -12.40
C ALA A 145 0.15 -7.98 -13.68
N THR A 146 0.29 -6.66 -13.75
CA THR A 146 0.94 -5.96 -14.88
C THR A 146 2.35 -6.52 -15.09
N ARG A 147 2.61 -7.01 -16.31
CA ARG A 147 3.95 -7.49 -16.67
C ARG A 147 4.91 -6.31 -16.69
N ARG A 148 6.19 -6.57 -16.35
CA ARG A 148 7.22 -5.53 -16.40
C ARG A 148 7.27 -4.83 -17.77
N SER A 149 7.16 -5.58 -18.86
CA SER A 149 7.12 -5.01 -20.20
C SER A 149 5.98 -4.00 -20.41
N ILE A 150 4.79 -4.28 -19.86
CA ILE A 150 3.66 -3.32 -19.92
C ILE A 150 3.97 -2.08 -19.09
N PHE A 151 4.53 -2.25 -17.89
CA PHE A 151 4.98 -1.10 -17.09
C PHE A 151 6.03 -0.26 -17.83
N ASP A 152 7.00 -0.88 -18.47
CA ASP A 152 8.04 -0.20 -19.25
C ASP A 152 7.41 0.57 -20.44
N HIS A 153 6.38 0.00 -21.12
CA HIS A 153 5.62 0.70 -22.14
C HIS A 153 4.85 1.90 -21.59
N GLN A 154 4.19 1.74 -20.45
CA GLN A 154 3.49 2.86 -19.78
C GLN A 154 4.45 4.01 -19.44
N GLN A 155 5.62 3.72 -18.89
CA GLN A 155 6.65 4.72 -18.61
C GLN A 155 7.14 5.41 -19.89
N ARG A 156 7.27 4.66 -20.99
CA ARG A 156 7.66 5.22 -22.29
C ARG A 156 6.59 6.17 -22.85
N VAL A 157 5.32 5.75 -22.83
CA VAL A 157 4.19 6.62 -23.22
C VAL A 157 4.17 7.87 -22.37
N TRP A 158 4.33 7.71 -21.05
CA TRP A 158 4.35 8.82 -20.10
C TRP A 158 5.43 9.85 -20.44
N ALA A 159 6.68 9.40 -20.67
CA ALA A 159 7.81 10.26 -21.02
C ALA A 159 7.60 10.97 -22.37
N LEU A 160 7.05 10.28 -23.39
CA LEU A 160 6.76 10.89 -24.68
C LEU A 160 5.66 11.93 -24.60
N MET A 161 4.61 11.68 -23.81
CA MET A 161 3.55 12.65 -23.56
C MET A 161 4.06 13.87 -22.80
N GLU A 162 4.93 13.70 -21.81
CA GLU A 162 5.58 14.82 -21.12
C GLU A 162 6.43 15.67 -22.07
N HIS A 163 7.16 15.04 -23.00
CA HIS A 163 7.89 15.77 -24.04
C HIS A 163 6.98 16.58 -24.96
N LEU A 164 5.77 16.06 -25.26
CA LEU A 164 4.78 16.80 -26.09
C LEU A 164 4.23 18.05 -25.39
N ASP A 165 4.35 18.13 -24.07
CA ASP A 165 3.94 19.31 -23.30
C ASP A 165 4.93 20.49 -23.39
N ASP A 166 6.15 20.27 -23.85
CA ASP A 166 7.12 21.35 -24.02
C ASP A 166 6.63 22.31 -25.12
N PRO A 167 6.31 23.56 -24.80
CA PRO A 167 5.81 24.54 -25.77
C PRO A 167 6.82 24.85 -26.90
N ARG A 168 8.09 24.47 -26.74
CA ARG A 168 9.15 24.65 -27.76
C ARG A 168 9.13 23.54 -28.80
N VAL A 169 8.34 22.47 -28.60
CA VAL A 169 8.23 21.37 -29.58
C VAL A 169 7.49 21.84 -30.82
N GLY A 170 8.25 22.07 -31.89
CA GLY A 170 7.74 22.44 -33.20
C GLY A 170 7.03 21.29 -33.93
N PRO A 171 6.26 21.59 -35.02
CA PRO A 171 5.42 20.61 -35.71
C PRO A 171 6.14 19.35 -36.18
N THR A 172 7.40 19.46 -36.62
CA THR A 172 8.20 18.31 -37.08
C THR A 172 8.57 17.38 -35.93
N ARG A 173 9.01 17.94 -34.81
CA ARG A 173 9.34 17.10 -33.63
C ARG A 173 8.06 16.52 -33.00
N ARG A 174 6.96 17.25 -33.03
CA ARG A 174 5.65 16.75 -32.55
C ARG A 174 5.22 15.51 -33.35
N ARG A 175 5.31 15.55 -34.68
CA ARG A 175 5.02 14.37 -35.51
C ARG A 175 5.93 13.20 -35.18
N ALA A 176 7.23 13.43 -35.03
CA ALA A 176 8.17 12.37 -34.65
C ALA A 176 7.81 11.74 -33.28
N LEU A 177 7.39 12.53 -32.29
CA LEU A 177 6.96 12.02 -30.98
C LEU A 177 5.64 11.24 -31.09
N GLU A 178 4.70 11.68 -31.95
CA GLU A 178 3.47 10.91 -32.20
C GLU A 178 3.76 9.61 -32.95
N ASP A 179 4.76 9.57 -33.83
CA ASP A 179 5.19 8.34 -34.49
C ASP A 179 5.88 7.37 -33.50
N GLU A 180 6.71 7.89 -32.58
CA GLU A 180 7.30 7.10 -31.48
C GLU A 180 6.21 6.55 -30.55
N LEU A 181 5.16 7.34 -30.24
CA LEU A 181 3.99 6.86 -29.49
C LEU A 181 3.25 5.72 -30.20
N ARG A 182 3.00 5.83 -31.53
CA ARG A 182 2.40 4.74 -32.30
C ARG A 182 3.24 3.48 -32.27
N GLU A 183 4.57 3.60 -32.39
CA GLU A 183 5.48 2.47 -32.29
C GLU A 183 5.33 1.77 -30.93
N VAL A 184 5.40 2.53 -29.82
CA VAL A 184 5.24 1.99 -28.47
C VAL A 184 3.87 1.34 -28.28
N LEU A 185 2.79 1.98 -28.76
CA LEU A 185 1.45 1.43 -28.68
C LEU A 185 1.28 0.16 -29.53
N THR A 186 1.93 0.08 -30.70
CA THR A 186 1.95 -1.11 -31.55
C THR A 186 2.63 -2.28 -30.83
N VAL A 187 3.82 -2.06 -30.25
CA VAL A 187 4.53 -3.09 -29.48
C VAL A 187 3.72 -3.48 -28.24
N TRP A 188 3.11 -2.54 -27.56
CA TRP A 188 2.21 -2.83 -26.45
C TRP A 188 1.01 -3.67 -26.88
N TRP A 189 0.35 -3.32 -28.02
CA TRP A 189 -0.74 -4.11 -28.59
C TRP A 189 -0.31 -5.55 -28.87
N GLN A 190 0.89 -5.76 -29.33
CA GLN A 190 1.46 -7.09 -29.63
C GLN A 190 2.01 -7.83 -28.40
N THR A 191 2.10 -7.16 -27.24
CA THR A 191 2.58 -7.77 -26.00
C THR A 191 1.44 -8.47 -25.28
N ASP A 192 1.63 -9.70 -24.86
CA ASP A 192 0.61 -10.48 -24.16
C ASP A 192 0.35 -9.94 -22.73
N ASP A 193 -0.92 -9.71 -22.39
CA ASP A 193 -1.34 -9.19 -21.09
C ASP A 193 -1.50 -10.29 -20.03
N VAL A 194 -1.89 -11.50 -20.46
CA VAL A 194 -2.17 -12.62 -19.58
C VAL A 194 -0.90 -13.40 -19.28
N ARG A 195 -0.66 -13.71 -18.01
CA ARG A 195 0.48 -14.54 -17.63
C ARG A 195 0.20 -16.01 -17.93
N ALA A 196 1.13 -16.67 -18.61
CA ALA A 196 1.06 -18.10 -18.88
C ALA A 196 1.22 -18.96 -17.62
N ARG A 197 1.74 -18.41 -16.52
CA ARG A 197 1.95 -19.13 -15.24
C ARG A 197 1.50 -18.30 -14.05
N ARG A 198 1.15 -18.99 -12.97
CA ARG A 198 0.86 -18.35 -11.67
C ARG A 198 2.11 -17.63 -11.15
N PRO A 199 1.97 -16.38 -10.66
CA PRO A 199 3.08 -15.65 -10.04
C PRO A 199 3.62 -16.42 -8.85
N ARG A 200 4.94 -16.40 -8.68
CA ARG A 200 5.60 -16.85 -7.47
C ARG A 200 5.82 -15.67 -6.53
N PRO A 201 6.08 -15.90 -5.24
CA PRO A 201 6.43 -14.83 -4.31
C PRO A 201 7.58 -13.95 -4.82
N ASP A 202 8.59 -14.51 -5.49
CA ASP A 202 9.70 -13.78 -6.10
C ASP A 202 9.24 -12.79 -7.22
N ASP A 203 8.20 -13.13 -7.98
CA ASP A 203 7.63 -12.23 -8.99
C ASP A 203 6.93 -11.02 -8.33
N GLU A 204 6.33 -11.22 -7.16
CA GLU A 204 5.70 -10.16 -6.35
C GLU A 204 6.77 -9.25 -5.72
N VAL A 205 7.84 -9.84 -5.16
CA VAL A 205 9.00 -9.10 -4.64
C VAL A 205 9.62 -8.20 -5.71
N ARG A 206 9.89 -8.75 -6.89
CA ARG A 206 10.46 -7.95 -8.01
C ARG A 206 9.59 -6.76 -8.40
N ARG A 207 8.28 -6.94 -8.37
CA ARG A 207 7.34 -5.87 -8.73
C ARG A 207 7.33 -4.77 -7.68
N THR A 208 7.28 -5.14 -6.40
CA THR A 208 7.33 -4.18 -5.30
C THR A 208 8.62 -3.35 -5.37
N LEU A 209 9.75 -4.01 -5.60
CA LEU A 209 11.05 -3.34 -5.74
C LEU A 209 11.13 -2.40 -6.94
N LEU A 210 10.39 -2.66 -8.02
CA LEU A 210 10.41 -1.83 -9.22
C LEU A 210 10.03 -0.37 -8.91
N HIS A 211 9.01 -0.13 -8.07
CA HIS A 211 8.61 1.23 -7.68
C HIS A 211 9.68 1.91 -6.82
N VAL A 212 10.39 1.15 -5.99
CA VAL A 212 11.50 1.69 -5.21
C VAL A 212 12.66 2.07 -6.12
N GLU A 213 13.08 1.15 -7.00
CA GLU A 213 14.23 1.34 -7.88
C GLU A 213 14.03 2.49 -8.89
N SER A 214 12.82 2.59 -9.48
CA SER A 214 12.57 3.51 -10.58
C SER A 214 12.09 4.90 -10.14
N VAL A 215 11.52 5.04 -8.93
CA VAL A 215 10.86 6.28 -8.51
C VAL A 215 11.26 6.71 -7.10
N LEU A 216 10.99 5.86 -6.08
CA LEU A 216 11.10 6.29 -4.68
C LEU A 216 12.54 6.57 -4.26
N TYR A 217 13.51 5.83 -4.80
CA TYR A 217 14.93 5.99 -4.47
C TYR A 217 15.45 7.40 -4.80
N ASP A 218 14.92 8.02 -5.85
CA ASP A 218 15.27 9.37 -6.25
C ASP A 218 14.31 10.44 -5.70
N ALA A 219 13.04 10.10 -5.45
CA ALA A 219 12.06 11.04 -4.92
C ALA A 219 12.26 11.35 -3.42
N VAL A 220 12.71 10.39 -2.64
CA VAL A 220 12.88 10.52 -1.18
C VAL A 220 13.86 11.63 -0.78
N PRO A 221 15.07 11.75 -1.36
CA PRO A 221 15.96 12.86 -1.05
C PRO A 221 15.36 14.23 -1.35
N ASP A 222 14.60 14.35 -2.44
CA ASP A 222 13.94 15.62 -2.80
C ASP A 222 12.85 15.98 -1.79
N PHE A 223 12.05 14.98 -1.39
CA PHE A 223 11.04 15.14 -0.34
C PHE A 223 11.66 15.54 1.00
N LEU A 224 12.75 14.90 1.43
CA LEU A 224 13.41 15.22 2.69
C LEU A 224 13.99 16.65 2.69
N ALA A 225 14.58 17.08 1.59
CA ALA A 225 15.07 18.45 1.43
C ALA A 225 13.92 19.48 1.47
N GLU A 226 12.77 19.17 0.87
CA GLU A 226 11.56 20.00 0.96
C GLU A 226 11.00 20.05 2.39
N LEU A 227 10.99 18.91 3.10
CA LEU A 227 10.57 18.81 4.48
C LEU A 227 11.42 19.70 5.40
N GLU A 228 12.76 19.61 5.30
CA GLU A 228 13.68 20.43 6.08
C GLU A 228 13.52 21.92 5.79
N SER A 229 13.50 22.30 4.50
CA SER A 229 13.42 23.71 4.11
C SER A 229 12.09 24.36 4.51
N THR A 230 10.98 23.61 4.42
CA THR A 230 9.62 24.12 4.65
C THR A 230 9.30 24.23 6.14
N LEU A 231 9.72 23.27 6.96
CA LEU A 231 9.43 23.23 8.38
C LEU A 231 10.52 23.88 9.24
N GLY A 232 11.66 24.26 8.63
CA GLY A 232 12.75 24.98 9.29
C GLY A 232 13.46 24.16 10.36
N VAL A 233 13.56 22.84 10.18
CA VAL A 233 14.20 21.92 11.13
C VAL A 233 15.17 21.02 10.36
N SER A 234 16.41 20.94 10.82
CA SER A 234 17.39 20.01 10.26
C SER A 234 17.12 18.59 10.72
N LEU A 235 17.05 17.67 9.78
CA LEU A 235 16.99 16.23 10.06
C LEU A 235 18.36 15.65 10.42
N ASP A 236 19.42 16.45 10.23
CA ASP A 236 20.82 16.11 10.56
C ASP A 236 21.22 16.47 12.01
N ASP A 237 20.37 17.15 12.76
CA ASP A 237 20.72 17.59 14.11
C ASP A 237 20.69 16.40 15.08
N ASP A 238 21.86 15.83 15.36
CA ASP A 238 22.10 14.73 16.31
C ASP A 238 21.79 15.12 17.77
N ARG A 239 21.35 16.35 18.03
CA ARG A 239 20.97 16.85 19.34
C ARG A 239 19.54 16.44 19.74
N ALA A 240 19.24 15.14 19.72
CA ALA A 240 18.14 14.66 20.54
C ALA A 240 18.52 14.86 22.02
N PRO A 241 17.64 15.43 22.88
CA PRO A 241 17.93 15.57 24.29
C PRO A 241 18.27 14.20 24.87
N GLU A 242 19.45 14.12 25.51
CA GLU A 242 19.90 12.94 26.26
C GLU A 242 18.78 12.55 27.25
N GLY A 243 18.24 11.37 27.15
CA GLY A 243 17.39 10.81 28.20
C GLY A 243 16.05 10.20 27.84
N LYS A 244 15.56 10.27 26.59
CA LYS A 244 14.39 9.46 26.17
C LYS A 244 14.70 8.77 24.86
N GLY A 245 14.91 7.46 24.92
CA GLY A 245 15.13 6.64 23.75
C GLY A 245 14.05 6.92 22.69
N ARG A 246 14.47 7.16 21.45
CA ARG A 246 13.57 7.17 20.29
C ARG A 246 12.95 5.77 20.21
N GLY A 247 11.75 5.61 20.78
CA GLY A 247 11.00 4.37 20.79
C GLY A 247 10.37 4.08 19.42
N GLY A 248 11.21 3.98 18.40
CA GLY A 248 10.83 3.54 17.08
C GLY A 248 12.01 2.79 16.48
N ARG A 249 11.80 1.58 15.97
CA ARG A 249 12.79 0.68 15.36
C ARG A 249 14.21 0.85 15.89
N SER A 250 14.52 0.14 17.01
CA SER A 250 15.85 -0.01 17.62
C SER A 250 16.81 1.21 17.56
N GLY A 251 16.77 2.08 18.57
CA GLY A 251 17.87 2.88 19.15
C GLY A 251 18.92 3.58 18.27
N ARG A 252 18.72 3.79 17.00
CA ARG A 252 19.72 4.31 16.06
C ARG A 252 19.59 5.82 15.85
N VAL A 253 20.66 6.52 16.07
CA VAL A 253 20.86 7.94 15.75
C VAL A 253 20.86 8.14 14.24
N GLY A 254 20.14 9.17 13.74
CA GLY A 254 20.25 9.60 12.33
C GLY A 254 19.34 8.91 11.29
N ARG A 255 18.18 8.32 11.69
CA ARG A 255 17.23 7.71 10.74
C ARG A 255 16.32 8.72 10.04
N SER A 256 15.92 8.38 8.80
CA SER A 256 14.91 9.09 8.03
C SER A 256 13.54 9.08 8.77
N PRO A 257 12.79 10.20 8.74
CA PRO A 257 11.43 10.26 9.29
C PRO A 257 10.41 9.42 8.52
N ILE A 258 10.80 8.91 7.36
CA ILE A 258 10.01 7.95 6.56
C ILE A 258 10.77 6.66 6.37
N GLY A 259 10.05 5.54 6.39
CA GLY A 259 10.63 4.22 6.17
C GLY A 259 9.73 3.35 5.29
N PHE A 260 10.35 2.41 4.59
CA PHE A 260 9.65 1.50 3.69
C PHE A 260 9.70 0.08 4.23
N GLY A 261 8.56 -0.62 4.12
CA GLY A 261 8.41 -2.03 4.41
C GLY A 261 7.81 -2.78 3.24
N SER A 262 7.88 -4.11 3.26
CA SER A 262 7.26 -4.96 2.25
C SER A 262 6.69 -6.23 2.89
N TRP A 263 5.52 -6.66 2.42
CA TRP A 263 4.94 -7.98 2.75
C TRP A 263 5.25 -9.03 1.69
N ALA A 264 5.68 -8.61 0.50
CA ALA A 264 6.00 -9.54 -0.57
C ALA A 264 7.13 -10.48 -0.15
N GLY A 265 6.87 -11.78 -0.15
CA GLY A 265 7.80 -12.81 0.30
C GLY A 265 7.86 -13.04 1.82
N GLY A 266 7.06 -12.31 2.65
CA GLY A 266 7.00 -12.47 4.10
C GLY A 266 5.63 -12.94 4.63
N ASP A 267 4.60 -12.99 3.80
CA ASP A 267 3.24 -13.35 4.22
C ASP A 267 3.01 -14.86 4.20
N MET A 268 3.22 -15.52 5.34
CA MET A 268 3.02 -16.97 5.51
C MET A 268 1.55 -17.35 5.81
N ASP A 269 0.69 -16.39 6.23
CA ASP A 269 -0.69 -16.67 6.65
C ASP A 269 -1.48 -17.40 5.55
N GLY A 270 -1.63 -18.73 5.70
CA GLY A 270 -2.30 -19.59 4.74
C GLY A 270 -1.73 -19.54 3.32
N ASN A 271 -0.45 -19.26 3.17
CA ASN A 271 0.26 -19.23 1.89
C ASN A 271 1.39 -20.30 1.87
N PRO A 272 1.13 -21.47 1.31
CA PRO A 272 2.12 -22.56 1.28
C PRO A 272 3.35 -22.27 0.41
N ASN A 273 3.32 -21.17 -0.37
CA ASN A 273 4.44 -20.77 -1.23
C ASN A 273 5.44 -19.83 -0.53
N VAL A 274 5.16 -19.43 0.71
CA VAL A 274 6.04 -18.58 1.52
C VAL A 274 6.55 -19.38 2.72
N GLY A 275 7.84 -19.55 2.81
CA GLY A 275 8.52 -20.27 3.86
C GLY A 275 9.94 -19.75 4.10
N PRO A 276 10.77 -20.48 4.85
CA PRO A 276 12.12 -20.06 5.20
C PRO A 276 12.99 -19.63 4.02
N GLU A 277 12.97 -20.41 2.94
CA GLU A 277 13.74 -20.12 1.72
C GLU A 277 13.26 -18.85 1.04
N THR A 278 11.93 -18.64 0.98
CA THR A 278 11.33 -17.44 0.37
C THR A 278 11.74 -16.18 1.14
N ILE A 279 11.74 -16.23 2.47
CA ILE A 279 12.17 -15.12 3.34
C ILE A 279 13.64 -14.79 3.07
N ALA A 280 14.51 -15.81 3.07
CA ALA A 280 15.94 -15.64 2.81
C ALA A 280 16.22 -15.08 1.39
N GLU A 281 15.58 -15.63 0.36
CA GLU A 281 15.72 -15.16 -1.04
C GLU A 281 15.23 -13.72 -1.19
N THR A 282 14.12 -13.36 -0.55
CA THR A 282 13.57 -12.00 -0.55
C THR A 282 14.56 -11.01 0.03
N LEU A 283 15.09 -11.27 1.22
CA LEU A 283 16.05 -10.39 1.88
C LEU A 283 17.38 -10.29 1.10
N ASN A 284 17.85 -11.39 0.55
CA ASN A 284 19.01 -11.38 -0.33
C ASN A 284 18.78 -10.52 -1.58
N ARG A 285 17.57 -10.49 -2.13
CA ARG A 285 17.21 -9.62 -3.25
C ARG A 285 17.17 -8.16 -2.82
N HIS A 286 16.50 -7.84 -1.70
CA HIS A 286 16.46 -6.48 -1.15
C HIS A 286 17.87 -5.95 -0.90
N ARG A 287 18.76 -6.76 -0.32
CA ARG A 287 20.14 -6.41 -0.07
C ARG A 287 20.92 -6.15 -1.37
N ARG A 288 20.82 -7.06 -2.34
CA ARG A 288 21.50 -6.88 -3.65
C ARG A 288 21.01 -5.61 -4.35
N THR A 289 19.71 -5.33 -4.31
CA THR A 289 19.14 -4.11 -4.89
C THR A 289 19.68 -2.86 -4.19
N ALA A 290 19.68 -2.83 -2.86
CA ALA A 290 20.20 -1.69 -2.08
C ALA A 290 21.68 -1.41 -2.40
N LEU A 291 22.53 -2.43 -2.32
CA LEU A 291 23.96 -2.28 -2.56
C LEU A 291 24.28 -1.87 -4.00
N ARG A 292 23.55 -2.39 -5.00
CA ARG A 292 23.67 -1.96 -6.39
C ARG A 292 23.30 -0.48 -6.56
N LEU A 293 22.16 -0.05 -6.03
CA LEU A 293 21.71 1.35 -6.13
C LEU A 293 22.70 2.30 -5.45
N LEU A 294 23.18 1.95 -4.25
CA LEU A 294 24.20 2.73 -3.54
C LEU A 294 25.51 2.80 -4.35
N GLY A 295 25.98 1.66 -4.88
CA GLY A 295 27.17 1.60 -5.70
C GLY A 295 27.10 2.51 -6.93
N GLU A 296 25.99 2.45 -7.70
CA GLU A 296 25.74 3.32 -8.86
C GLU A 296 25.80 4.82 -8.49
N ARG A 297 25.28 5.21 -7.32
CA ARG A 297 25.32 6.61 -6.86
C ARG A 297 26.72 7.01 -6.38
N VAL A 298 27.45 6.12 -5.70
CA VAL A 298 28.84 6.36 -5.28
C VAL A 298 29.76 6.50 -6.49
N ASP A 299 29.61 5.65 -7.50
CA ASP A 299 30.38 5.76 -8.76
C ASP A 299 30.13 7.09 -9.47
N ALA A 300 28.87 7.51 -9.55
CA ALA A 300 28.51 8.81 -10.11
C ALA A 300 29.12 9.98 -9.29
N LEU A 301 29.18 9.85 -7.96
CA LEU A 301 29.86 10.83 -7.10
C LEU A 301 31.36 10.82 -7.32
N ALA A 302 31.99 9.66 -7.45
CA ALA A 302 33.43 9.55 -7.70
C ALA A 302 33.84 10.25 -9.02
N VAL A 303 32.99 10.16 -10.05
CA VAL A 303 33.19 10.92 -11.29
C VAL A 303 33.04 12.44 -11.06
N PHE A 304 32.07 12.85 -10.27
CA PHE A 304 31.78 14.26 -10.02
C PHE A 304 32.81 14.95 -9.11
N PHE A 305 33.32 14.25 -8.08
CA PHE A 305 34.25 14.81 -7.09
C PHE A 305 35.71 14.71 -7.55
N SER A 306 36.08 15.54 -8.54
CA SER A 306 37.41 15.62 -9.12
C SER A 306 38.25 16.77 -8.56
N GLN A 307 37.94 17.23 -7.31
CA GLN A 307 38.68 18.34 -6.72
C GLN A 307 40.11 17.90 -6.37
N ALA A 308 41.09 18.72 -6.85
CA ALA A 308 42.46 18.55 -6.49
C ALA A 308 42.77 19.17 -5.12
N ASP A 309 43.65 18.55 -4.36
CA ASP A 309 44.01 18.96 -2.99
C ASP A 309 44.86 20.24 -2.90
N ASP A 310 45.37 20.74 -4.02
CA ASP A 310 45.96 22.07 -4.15
C ASP A 310 44.91 23.19 -4.37
N ARG A 311 43.63 22.83 -4.61
CA ARG A 311 42.50 23.74 -4.86
C ARG A 311 41.49 23.76 -3.70
N VAL A 312 41.44 22.73 -2.90
CA VAL A 312 40.49 22.61 -1.79
C VAL A 312 41.20 22.16 -0.51
N PHE A 313 40.70 22.65 0.62
CA PHE A 313 41.15 22.12 1.90
C PHE A 313 40.63 20.70 2.09
N VAL A 314 41.49 19.80 2.55
CA VAL A 314 41.17 18.39 2.86
C VAL A 314 41.54 18.15 4.32
N THR A 315 40.59 17.69 5.13
CA THR A 315 40.82 17.44 6.55
C THR A 315 41.81 16.31 6.78
N GLN A 316 42.46 16.32 7.96
CA GLN A 316 43.41 15.26 8.33
C GLN A 316 42.68 13.91 8.51
N GLU A 317 41.44 13.95 9.01
CA GLU A 317 40.58 12.78 9.22
C GLU A 317 40.29 12.07 7.87
N LEU A 318 40.02 12.84 6.81
CA LEU A 318 39.80 12.25 5.49
C LEU A 318 41.10 11.62 4.91
N ARG A 319 42.24 12.32 5.07
CA ARG A 319 43.53 11.75 4.66
C ARG A 319 43.86 10.47 5.41
N ALA A 320 43.70 10.46 6.73
CA ALA A 320 43.91 9.28 7.57
C ALA A 320 42.94 8.13 7.24
N SER A 321 41.70 8.46 6.83
CA SER A 321 40.73 7.45 6.36
C SER A 321 41.16 6.82 5.04
N ILE A 322 41.65 7.60 4.07
CA ILE A 322 42.18 7.11 2.80
C ILE A 322 43.36 6.18 3.05
N GLU A 323 44.31 6.56 3.92
CA GLU A 323 45.46 5.74 4.27
C GLU A 323 45.07 4.40 4.95
N ARG A 324 44.02 4.39 5.77
CA ARG A 324 43.47 3.14 6.32
C ARG A 324 42.90 2.26 5.21
N ASP A 325 42.09 2.82 4.34
CA ASP A 325 41.51 2.09 3.20
C ASP A 325 42.58 1.51 2.28
N GLU A 326 43.64 2.24 1.99
CA GLU A 326 44.79 1.77 1.19
C GLU A 326 45.47 0.54 1.81
N ARG A 327 45.60 0.53 3.13
CA ARG A 327 46.16 -0.64 3.84
C ARG A 327 45.22 -1.84 3.84
N GLN A 328 43.91 -1.59 4.00
CA GLN A 328 42.89 -2.65 4.03
C GLN A 328 42.58 -3.21 2.63
N LEU A 329 42.64 -2.36 1.61
CA LEU A 329 42.23 -2.63 0.24
C LEU A 329 43.33 -2.37 -0.78
N PRO A 330 44.53 -2.98 -0.65
CA PRO A 330 45.73 -2.61 -1.44
C PRO A 330 45.59 -2.91 -2.95
N ARG A 331 44.54 -3.65 -3.36
CA ARG A 331 44.31 -4.02 -4.78
C ARG A 331 43.29 -3.11 -5.48
N VAL A 332 42.77 -2.08 -4.81
CA VAL A 332 41.86 -1.13 -5.46
C VAL A 332 42.65 -0.28 -6.46
N THR A 333 42.19 -0.23 -7.69
CA THR A 333 42.75 0.62 -8.75
C THR A 333 41.93 1.90 -8.88
N PHE A 334 42.55 2.97 -9.34
CA PHE A 334 41.94 4.28 -9.50
C PHE A 334 41.90 4.70 -10.97
N PRO A 335 41.00 4.14 -11.82
CA PRO A 335 40.92 4.50 -13.22
C PRO A 335 40.60 5.99 -13.38
N GLY A 336 41.47 6.74 -14.06
CA GLY A 336 41.25 8.16 -14.33
C GLY A 336 41.35 9.10 -13.14
N ALA A 337 41.70 8.61 -11.92
CA ALA A 337 41.92 9.44 -10.75
C ALA A 337 43.38 9.89 -10.64
N SER A 338 43.58 11.20 -10.45
CA SER A 338 44.89 11.75 -10.13
C SER A 338 45.22 11.50 -8.65
N ALA A 339 46.51 11.36 -8.34
CA ALA A 339 46.96 11.13 -6.95
C ALA A 339 46.56 12.28 -5.99
N ASN A 340 46.30 13.47 -6.53
CA ASN A 340 45.87 14.68 -5.83
C ASN A 340 44.35 14.87 -5.80
N GLU A 341 43.51 13.84 -6.04
CA GLU A 341 42.03 13.90 -5.97
C GLU A 341 41.50 13.10 -4.78
N PRO A 342 41.65 13.56 -3.53
CA PRO A 342 41.37 12.78 -2.33
C PRO A 342 39.91 12.37 -2.17
N PHE A 343 38.96 13.23 -2.55
CA PHE A 343 37.52 12.89 -2.48
C PHE A 343 37.19 11.73 -3.43
N ARG A 344 37.67 11.77 -4.67
CA ARG A 344 37.47 10.67 -5.63
C ARG A 344 38.10 9.39 -5.14
N ARG A 345 39.34 9.45 -4.60
CA ARG A 345 40.01 8.29 -4.03
C ARG A 345 39.20 7.65 -2.90
N LYS A 346 38.71 8.46 -1.93
CA LYS A 346 37.86 7.94 -0.88
C LYS A 346 36.59 7.29 -1.43
N LEU A 347 35.89 7.94 -2.38
CA LEU A 347 34.69 7.39 -3.01
C LEU A 347 34.96 6.09 -3.77
N THR A 348 36.13 5.94 -4.40
CA THR A 348 36.54 4.68 -5.05
C THR A 348 36.69 3.55 -3.99
N PHE A 349 37.24 3.84 -2.82
CA PHE A 349 37.29 2.87 -1.73
C PHE A 349 35.89 2.54 -1.18
N VAL A 350 35.03 3.54 -1.06
CA VAL A 350 33.63 3.33 -0.67
C VAL A 350 32.92 2.40 -1.66
N ALA A 351 33.07 2.61 -2.97
CA ALA A 351 32.54 1.72 -4.01
C ALA A 351 33.08 0.28 -3.86
N ALA A 352 34.39 0.14 -3.69
CA ALA A 352 35.02 -1.17 -3.51
C ALA A 352 34.53 -1.90 -2.23
N ARG A 353 34.27 -1.17 -1.15
CA ARG A 353 33.71 -1.74 0.09
C ARG A 353 32.26 -2.17 -0.10
N LEU A 354 31.45 -1.41 -0.87
CA LEU A 354 30.07 -1.80 -1.22
C LEU A 354 30.04 -3.06 -2.07
N ASP A 355 30.92 -3.17 -3.08
CA ASP A 355 31.04 -4.37 -3.91
C ASP A 355 31.40 -5.61 -3.10
N ARG A 356 32.33 -5.47 -2.14
CA ARG A 356 32.69 -6.56 -1.23
C ARG A 356 31.56 -6.94 -0.27
N ALA A 357 30.84 -5.95 0.24
CA ALA A 357 29.64 -6.20 1.06
C ALA A 357 28.55 -6.95 0.28
N ALA A 358 28.42 -6.67 -1.03
CA ALA A 358 27.50 -7.40 -1.91
C ALA A 358 27.92 -8.85 -2.15
N GLN A 359 29.23 -9.14 -2.13
CA GLN A 359 29.81 -10.46 -2.36
C GLN A 359 30.09 -11.24 -1.07
N GLY A 360 29.84 -10.66 0.12
CA GLY A 360 30.22 -11.25 1.42
C GLY A 360 31.75 -11.32 1.62
N GLY A 361 32.52 -10.44 0.94
CA GLY A 361 33.97 -10.44 0.95
C GLY A 361 34.56 -9.65 2.12
N GLU A 362 35.76 -10.08 2.56
CA GLU A 362 36.53 -9.39 3.59
C GLU A 362 36.84 -7.92 3.22
N GLY A 363 36.68 -6.99 4.17
CA GLY A 363 36.88 -5.57 3.99
C GLY A 363 35.67 -4.84 3.38
N GLY A 364 34.52 -5.53 3.17
CA GLY A 364 33.24 -4.91 2.89
C GLY A 364 32.66 -4.21 4.11
N TYR A 365 31.66 -3.37 3.90
CA TYR A 365 30.89 -2.77 5.01
C TYR A 365 30.10 -3.84 5.76
N ALA A 366 30.21 -3.86 7.09
CA ALA A 366 29.42 -4.73 7.96
C ALA A 366 27.93 -4.27 8.03
N GLY A 367 27.71 -2.96 7.98
CA GLY A 367 26.38 -2.36 8.03
C GLY A 367 26.37 -0.97 7.39
N VAL A 368 25.17 -0.42 7.23
CA VAL A 368 24.99 0.90 6.62
C VAL A 368 25.59 2.03 7.45
N ASP A 369 25.70 1.86 8.77
CA ASP A 369 26.23 2.88 9.68
C ASP A 369 27.70 3.22 9.38
N GLU A 370 28.50 2.21 8.96
CA GLU A 370 29.88 2.47 8.50
C GLU A 370 29.92 3.28 7.19
N LEU A 371 29.01 3.00 6.26
CA LEU A 371 28.88 3.78 5.03
C LEU A 371 28.47 5.22 5.35
N ILE A 372 27.47 5.40 6.22
CA ILE A 372 27.03 6.73 6.66
C ILE A 372 28.19 7.50 7.29
N ALA A 373 28.99 6.85 8.14
CA ALA A 373 30.17 7.48 8.74
C ALA A 373 31.21 7.94 7.69
N ASP A 374 31.47 7.13 6.66
CA ASP A 374 32.37 7.52 5.57
C ASP A 374 31.80 8.68 4.73
N LEU A 375 30.48 8.70 4.47
CA LEU A 375 29.81 9.81 3.75
C LEU A 375 29.78 11.09 4.57
N GLU A 376 29.55 10.99 5.90
CA GLU A 376 29.61 12.13 6.81
C GLU A 376 31.03 12.72 6.88
N LEU A 377 32.06 11.87 6.92
CA LEU A 377 33.44 12.31 6.86
C LEU A 377 33.73 13.07 5.55
N LEU A 378 33.26 12.58 4.41
CA LEU A 378 33.36 13.28 3.14
C LEU A 378 32.64 14.63 3.19
N ARG A 379 31.41 14.68 3.72
CA ARG A 379 30.61 15.89 3.88
C ARG A 379 31.31 16.93 4.76
N ALA A 380 31.80 16.51 5.92
CA ALA A 380 32.52 17.38 6.88
C ALA A 380 33.85 17.91 6.30
N SER A 381 34.46 17.16 5.39
CA SER A 381 35.73 17.56 4.74
C SER A 381 35.54 18.54 3.60
N CYS A 382 34.29 18.78 3.15
CA CYS A 382 34.01 19.78 2.11
C CYS A 382 34.21 21.20 2.65
N SER A 383 35.11 21.98 2.00
CA SER A 383 35.35 23.37 2.35
C SER A 383 34.21 24.33 1.94
N SER A 384 33.32 23.90 1.07
CA SER A 384 32.17 24.65 0.60
C SER A 384 30.86 24.07 1.11
N SER A 385 30.07 24.84 1.83
CA SER A 385 28.74 24.46 2.30
C SER A 385 27.83 24.00 1.14
N ARG A 386 27.92 24.63 -0.03
CA ARG A 386 27.14 24.25 -1.22
C ARG A 386 27.50 22.84 -1.72
N VAL A 387 28.77 22.46 -1.64
CA VAL A 387 29.25 21.11 -2.03
C VAL A 387 28.85 20.09 -0.97
N ALA A 388 29.03 20.43 0.31
CA ALA A 388 28.68 19.58 1.43
C ALA A 388 27.18 19.22 1.44
N HIS A 389 26.29 20.19 1.22
CA HIS A 389 24.84 20.02 1.23
C HIS A 389 24.24 19.71 -0.15
N GLY A 390 25.06 19.27 -1.10
CA GLY A 390 24.63 18.88 -2.43
C GLY A 390 24.41 17.35 -2.56
N ARG A 391 25.15 16.76 -3.51
CA ARG A 391 25.00 15.34 -3.89
C ARG A 391 25.34 14.37 -2.77
N ILE A 392 26.28 14.71 -1.84
CA ILE A 392 26.61 13.86 -0.68
C ILE A 392 25.40 13.78 0.27
N THR A 393 24.74 14.90 0.58
CA THR A 393 23.55 14.91 1.43
C THR A 393 22.43 14.08 0.80
N ARG A 394 22.26 14.14 -0.52
CA ARG A 394 21.30 13.31 -1.25
C ARG A 394 21.60 11.82 -1.06
N LEU A 395 22.86 11.40 -1.18
CA LEU A 395 23.26 10.01 -0.94
C LEU A 395 23.12 9.60 0.52
N LEU A 396 23.42 10.49 1.47
CA LEU A 396 23.17 10.28 2.90
C LEU A 396 21.67 10.03 3.18
N ALA A 397 20.80 10.84 2.58
CA ALA A 397 19.35 10.64 2.69
C ALA A 397 18.92 9.25 2.15
N GLN A 398 19.47 8.82 1.02
CA GLN A 398 19.24 7.48 0.47
C GLN A 398 19.76 6.38 1.40
N ALA A 399 21.00 6.49 1.90
CA ALA A 399 21.59 5.52 2.81
C ALA A 399 20.83 5.42 4.14
N ARG A 400 20.38 6.54 4.70
CA ARG A 400 19.62 6.60 5.95
C ARG A 400 18.20 6.04 5.81
N THR A 401 17.57 6.20 4.65
CA THR A 401 16.20 5.74 4.41
C THR A 401 16.15 4.26 4.02
N PHE A 402 16.97 3.86 3.05
CA PHE A 402 16.91 2.54 2.44
C PHE A 402 17.92 1.54 3.03
N GLY A 403 19.01 2.03 3.64
CA GLY A 403 20.04 1.16 4.24
C GLY A 403 20.63 0.15 3.25
N PHE A 404 20.99 -1.02 3.79
CA PHE A 404 21.41 -2.18 3.00
C PHE A 404 20.26 -3.16 2.71
N ILE A 405 19.06 -2.85 3.21
CA ILE A 405 17.81 -3.57 2.93
C ILE A 405 16.81 -2.53 2.46
N VAL A 406 16.58 -2.49 1.16
CA VAL A 406 15.79 -1.45 0.47
C VAL A 406 14.39 -1.22 1.06
N ALA A 407 13.79 -2.26 1.62
CA ALA A 407 12.57 -2.23 2.40
C ALA A 407 12.61 -3.35 3.44
N ALA A 408 12.29 -3.04 4.69
CA ALA A 408 12.24 -4.06 5.73
C ALA A 408 11.14 -5.08 5.42
N LEU A 409 11.42 -6.37 5.63
CA LEU A 409 10.44 -7.42 5.39
C LEU A 409 9.52 -7.55 6.61
N ASP A 410 8.21 -7.38 6.41
CA ASP A 410 7.21 -7.73 7.40
C ASP A 410 6.81 -9.19 7.18
N VAL A 411 6.94 -10.00 8.23
CA VAL A 411 6.54 -11.41 8.23
C VAL A 411 5.19 -11.53 8.91
N ARG A 412 4.25 -12.25 8.31
CA ARG A 412 2.91 -12.45 8.87
C ARG A 412 2.55 -13.91 8.96
N GLN A 413 2.01 -14.32 10.12
CA GLN A 413 1.42 -15.63 10.33
C GLN A 413 0.12 -15.48 11.14
N SER A 414 -0.82 -16.43 10.99
CA SER A 414 -2.05 -16.44 11.81
C SER A 414 -1.82 -17.10 13.17
N ALA A 415 -2.65 -16.72 14.14
CA ALA A 415 -2.58 -17.22 15.52
C ALA A 415 -2.73 -18.76 15.60
N GLY A 416 -3.63 -19.35 14.80
CA GLY A 416 -3.87 -20.81 14.83
C GLY A 416 -2.62 -21.66 14.66
N PRO A 417 -1.87 -21.56 13.56
CA PRO A 417 -0.61 -22.29 13.37
C PRO A 417 0.44 -22.00 14.46
N LEU A 418 0.52 -20.77 15.00
CA LEU A 418 1.43 -20.42 16.08
C LEU A 418 1.04 -21.12 17.38
N GLN A 419 -0.23 -21.14 17.73
CA GLN A 419 -0.79 -21.89 18.87
C GLN A 419 -0.57 -23.39 18.70
N HIS A 420 -0.84 -23.93 17.52
CA HIS A 420 -0.63 -25.34 17.20
C HIS A 420 0.86 -25.74 17.37
N ALA A 421 1.78 -24.97 16.81
CA ALA A 421 3.21 -25.22 16.97
C ALA A 421 3.65 -25.18 18.45
N THR A 422 3.12 -24.23 19.22
CA THR A 422 3.40 -24.10 20.65
C THR A 422 2.90 -25.30 21.45
N ALA A 423 1.72 -25.84 21.10
CA ALA A 423 1.14 -27.03 21.75
C ALA A 423 2.02 -28.28 21.59
N HIS A 424 2.80 -28.38 20.54
CA HIS A 424 3.80 -29.45 20.34
C HIS A 424 5.09 -29.25 21.15
N LEU A 425 5.31 -28.05 21.70
CA LEU A 425 6.54 -27.72 22.41
C LEU A 425 6.35 -27.58 23.93
N ILE A 426 5.12 -27.32 24.39
CA ILE A 426 4.78 -27.13 25.81
C ILE A 426 3.74 -28.17 26.20
N GLU A 427 4.10 -29.06 27.13
CA GLU A 427 3.19 -30.08 27.66
C GLU A 427 1.98 -29.44 28.36
N GLY A 428 0.77 -29.98 28.09
CA GLY A 428 -0.49 -29.47 28.63
C GLY A 428 -1.06 -28.21 27.98
N TYR A 429 -0.34 -27.60 27.03
CA TYR A 429 -0.78 -26.35 26.39
C TYR A 429 -2.06 -26.52 25.57
N ALA A 430 -2.21 -27.63 24.87
CA ALA A 430 -3.36 -27.91 24.02
C ALA A 430 -4.68 -27.94 24.79
N ASP A 431 -4.64 -28.53 25.98
CA ASP A 431 -5.82 -28.76 26.83
C ASP A 431 -6.11 -27.58 27.79
N ALA A 432 -5.18 -26.60 27.90
CA ALA A 432 -5.33 -25.48 28.80
C ALA A 432 -6.30 -24.42 28.24
N ASP A 433 -7.07 -23.82 29.15
CA ASP A 433 -7.81 -22.59 28.87
C ASP A 433 -6.85 -21.39 28.70
N GLU A 434 -7.40 -20.21 28.38
CA GLU A 434 -6.57 -19.02 28.11
C GLU A 434 -5.65 -18.64 29.30
N ALA A 435 -6.16 -18.70 30.52
CA ALA A 435 -5.37 -18.40 31.72
C ALA A 435 -4.23 -19.40 31.91
N GLY A 436 -4.54 -20.70 31.76
CA GLY A 436 -3.55 -21.77 31.81
C GLY A 436 -2.50 -21.67 30.70
N ARG A 437 -2.87 -21.28 29.47
CA ARG A 437 -1.94 -21.03 28.37
C ARG A 437 -0.99 -19.88 28.70
N GLN A 438 -1.51 -18.79 29.25
CA GLN A 438 -0.66 -17.66 29.69
C GLN A 438 0.31 -18.08 30.78
N GLU A 439 -0.14 -18.82 31.80
CA GLU A 439 0.74 -19.33 32.87
C GLU A 439 1.87 -20.19 32.32
N LEU A 440 1.55 -21.14 31.42
CA LEU A 440 2.53 -22.03 30.80
C LEU A 440 3.55 -21.24 29.95
N LEU A 441 3.07 -20.27 29.16
CA LEU A 441 3.94 -19.42 28.34
C LEU A 441 4.84 -18.52 29.17
N VAL A 442 4.31 -17.91 30.24
CA VAL A 442 5.08 -17.08 31.16
C VAL A 442 6.18 -17.91 31.86
N ALA A 443 5.84 -19.11 32.31
CA ALA A 443 6.81 -20.01 32.89
C ALA A 443 7.91 -20.39 31.88
N ALA A 444 7.54 -20.74 30.63
CA ALA A 444 8.47 -21.08 29.57
C ALA A 444 9.36 -19.88 29.14
N LEU A 445 8.82 -18.68 29.13
CA LEU A 445 9.55 -17.44 28.79
C LEU A 445 10.47 -16.98 29.91
N SER A 446 10.11 -17.21 31.16
CA SER A 446 10.91 -16.84 32.35
C SER A 446 11.99 -17.87 32.71
N GLY A 447 11.77 -19.13 32.34
CA GLY A 447 12.69 -20.22 32.61
C GLY A 447 13.95 -20.22 31.75
N PRO A 448 14.95 -21.06 32.08
CA PRO A 448 16.10 -21.24 31.21
C PRO A 448 15.65 -21.85 29.87
N PRO A 449 16.36 -21.58 28.77
CA PRO A 449 16.09 -22.24 27.50
C PRO A 449 16.21 -23.76 27.65
N SER A 450 15.14 -24.51 27.32
CA SER A 450 15.13 -25.98 27.41
C SER A 450 15.15 -26.61 26.02
N TYR A 451 15.75 -27.81 25.86
CA TYR A 451 15.69 -28.55 24.60
C TYR A 451 14.28 -29.12 24.41
N VAL A 452 13.65 -28.83 23.29
CA VAL A 452 12.45 -29.53 22.87
C VAL A 452 12.77 -30.19 21.54
N PRO A 453 12.49 -31.49 21.39
CA PRO A 453 12.67 -32.18 20.12
C PRO A 453 11.84 -31.53 19.02
N GLU A 454 12.34 -31.57 17.81
CA GLU A 454 11.56 -31.15 16.64
C GLU A 454 10.27 -32.01 16.55
N PRO A 455 9.09 -31.37 16.45
CA PRO A 455 7.83 -32.12 16.41
C PRO A 455 7.73 -32.99 15.16
N GLU A 456 7.04 -34.13 15.26
CA GLU A 456 6.74 -34.97 14.09
C GLU A 456 5.69 -34.35 13.15
N ASP A 457 4.85 -33.49 13.68
CA ASP A 457 3.81 -32.79 12.92
C ASP A 457 4.40 -31.82 11.90
N GLU A 458 3.98 -31.92 10.62
CA GLU A 458 4.53 -31.17 9.51
C GLU A 458 4.13 -29.68 9.56
N GLU A 459 2.91 -29.37 9.99
CA GLU A 459 2.44 -28.00 10.11
C GLU A 459 3.18 -27.27 11.23
N ALA A 460 3.36 -27.92 12.38
CA ALA A 460 4.13 -27.39 13.50
C ALA A 460 5.59 -27.15 13.09
N ARG A 461 6.24 -28.11 12.42
CA ARG A 461 7.61 -27.96 11.90
C ARG A 461 7.73 -26.78 10.94
N SER A 462 6.82 -26.68 9.97
CA SER A 462 6.81 -25.58 8.99
C SER A 462 6.67 -24.23 9.66
N THR A 463 5.79 -24.10 10.63
CA THR A 463 5.58 -22.86 11.40
C THR A 463 6.83 -22.51 12.20
N ILE A 464 7.41 -23.45 12.92
CA ILE A 464 8.66 -23.28 13.69
C ILE A 464 9.80 -22.85 12.77
N ALA A 465 9.97 -23.52 11.62
CA ALA A 465 11.00 -23.19 10.65
C ALA A 465 10.83 -21.76 10.07
N GLY A 466 9.57 -21.34 9.84
CA GLY A 466 9.24 -19.97 9.41
C GLY A 466 9.65 -18.91 10.45
N ILE A 467 9.32 -19.14 11.72
CA ILE A 467 9.74 -18.25 12.80
C ILE A 467 11.27 -18.27 13.01
N ALA A 468 11.92 -19.44 12.88
CA ALA A 468 13.38 -19.55 12.90
C ALA A 468 14.05 -18.73 11.79
N ALA A 469 13.42 -18.65 10.61
CA ALA A 469 13.93 -17.84 9.51
C ALA A 469 13.94 -16.34 9.84
N VAL A 470 12.99 -15.86 10.65
CA VAL A 470 12.98 -14.47 11.15
C VAL A 470 14.22 -14.22 12.03
N GLY A 471 14.54 -15.13 12.95
CA GLY A 471 15.74 -15.02 13.80
C GLY A 471 17.04 -15.03 12.98
N ARG A 472 17.15 -15.95 12.01
CA ARG A 472 18.30 -16.01 11.09
C ARG A 472 18.42 -14.74 10.24
N ALA A 473 17.32 -14.22 9.73
CA ALA A 473 17.31 -12.99 8.94
C ALA A 473 17.90 -11.79 9.70
N VAL A 474 17.57 -11.66 10.99
CA VAL A 474 18.15 -10.63 11.87
C VAL A 474 19.66 -10.86 12.10
N ALA A 475 20.08 -12.12 12.29
CA ALA A 475 21.50 -12.45 12.46
C ALA A 475 22.32 -12.16 11.19
N ASP A 476 21.79 -12.51 10.02
CA ASP A 476 22.52 -12.43 8.74
C ASP A 476 22.53 -11.03 8.13
N HIS A 477 21.47 -10.26 8.34
CA HIS A 477 21.24 -8.99 7.65
C HIS A 477 21.12 -7.78 8.59
N GLY A 478 21.11 -8.00 9.90
CA GLY A 478 20.89 -6.96 10.89
C GLY A 478 19.41 -6.76 11.28
N PRO A 479 19.16 -6.04 12.37
CA PRO A 479 17.82 -5.88 12.94
C PRO A 479 16.84 -5.11 12.04
N GLU A 480 17.34 -4.37 11.04
CA GLU A 480 16.53 -3.68 10.06
C GLU A 480 15.96 -4.58 8.96
N ALA A 481 16.44 -5.80 8.85
CA ALA A 481 15.98 -6.74 7.82
C ALA A 481 14.51 -7.12 8.00
N ILE A 482 14.10 -7.32 9.26
CA ILE A 482 12.71 -7.64 9.62
C ILE A 482 12.05 -6.41 10.23
N GLY A 483 11.00 -5.95 9.58
CA GLY A 483 10.21 -4.82 10.06
C GLY A 483 9.33 -5.18 11.23
N ARG A 484 8.57 -6.26 11.07
CA ARG A 484 7.55 -6.72 12.02
C ARG A 484 7.34 -8.23 11.89
N LEU A 485 6.89 -8.82 13.00
CA LEU A 485 6.23 -10.12 12.98
C LEU A 485 4.75 -9.90 13.33
N ILE A 486 3.88 -9.96 12.31
CA ILE A 486 2.45 -9.66 12.41
C ILE A 486 1.68 -10.95 12.69
N ILE A 487 0.80 -10.90 13.68
CA ILE A 487 -0.05 -12.01 14.06
C ILE A 487 -1.47 -11.71 13.59
N ALA A 488 -1.87 -12.37 12.52
CA ALA A 488 -3.23 -12.28 12.00
C ALA A 488 -4.20 -13.02 12.94
N MET A 489 -5.43 -12.52 13.04
CA MET A 489 -6.48 -13.09 13.90
C MET A 489 -6.07 -13.16 15.39
N ALA A 490 -5.31 -12.17 15.87
CA ALA A 490 -4.98 -12.06 17.29
C ALA A 490 -6.24 -11.68 18.08
N ARG A 491 -6.51 -12.43 19.16
CA ARG A 491 -7.69 -12.25 20.01
C ARG A 491 -7.33 -12.22 21.48
N GLN A 492 -6.31 -12.94 21.86
CA GLN A 492 -5.96 -13.23 23.24
C GLN A 492 -4.47 -13.03 23.50
N PRO A 493 -4.06 -12.74 24.73
CA PRO A 493 -2.64 -12.57 25.08
C PRO A 493 -1.77 -13.77 24.69
N SER A 494 -2.29 -15.00 24.80
CA SER A 494 -1.54 -16.21 24.42
C SER A 494 -1.14 -16.23 22.95
N ASP A 495 -1.90 -15.58 22.03
CA ASP A 495 -1.56 -15.49 20.60
C ASP A 495 -0.24 -14.72 20.38
N VAL A 496 0.02 -13.72 21.21
CA VAL A 496 1.23 -12.91 21.16
C VAL A 496 2.37 -13.57 21.90
N LEU A 497 2.10 -14.12 23.10
CA LEU A 497 3.10 -14.79 23.94
C LEU A 497 3.65 -16.06 23.28
N CYS A 498 2.82 -16.85 22.56
CA CYS A 498 3.32 -18.01 21.84
C CYS A 498 4.30 -17.63 20.72
N THR A 499 4.07 -16.50 20.07
CA THR A 499 5.00 -15.97 19.07
C THR A 499 6.33 -15.54 19.68
N GLN A 500 6.29 -14.85 20.82
CA GLN A 500 7.48 -14.49 21.58
C GLN A 500 8.26 -15.76 22.03
N PHE A 501 7.53 -16.78 22.50
CA PHE A 501 8.10 -18.07 22.89
C PHE A 501 8.81 -18.76 21.70
N LEU A 502 8.14 -18.86 20.56
CA LEU A 502 8.70 -19.45 19.35
C LEU A 502 9.94 -18.70 18.86
N LEU A 503 9.90 -17.34 18.83
CA LEU A 503 11.07 -16.53 18.51
C LEU A 503 12.26 -16.79 19.42
N ARG A 504 12.02 -16.87 20.73
CA ARG A 504 13.06 -17.19 21.71
C ARG A 504 13.60 -18.60 21.56
N HIS A 505 12.70 -19.55 21.29
CA HIS A 505 13.02 -20.97 21.17
C HIS A 505 13.85 -21.28 19.93
N THR A 506 13.65 -20.53 18.84
CA THR A 506 14.31 -20.73 17.55
C THR A 506 15.44 -19.74 17.27
N ALA A 507 15.76 -18.85 18.23
CA ALA A 507 16.82 -17.86 18.06
C ALA A 507 18.18 -18.55 17.82
N PRO A 508 18.96 -18.12 16.78
CA PRO A 508 20.31 -18.63 16.57
C PRO A 508 21.23 -18.19 17.71
N ASP A 509 22.23 -19.00 18.05
CA ASP A 509 23.30 -18.61 18.94
C ASP A 509 24.34 -17.73 18.21
N GLU A 510 25.34 -17.26 18.98
CA GLU A 510 26.45 -16.47 18.43
C GLU A 510 27.33 -17.22 17.41
N HIS A 511 27.11 -18.53 17.22
CA HIS A 511 27.80 -19.37 16.25
C HIS A 511 26.87 -19.81 15.11
N GLY A 512 25.62 -19.29 15.06
CA GLY A 512 24.63 -19.63 14.01
C GLY A 512 23.97 -20.98 14.18
N ALA A 513 24.23 -21.72 15.27
CA ALA A 513 23.49 -22.92 15.62
C ALA A 513 22.15 -22.55 16.27
N THR A 514 21.12 -23.38 16.07
CA THR A 514 19.81 -23.21 16.75
C THR A 514 19.99 -23.35 18.25
N MET A 515 20.41 -22.28 18.92
CA MET A 515 20.43 -22.21 20.38
C MET A 515 19.45 -21.14 20.88
N ARG A 516 18.82 -21.48 21.87
CA ARG A 516 17.80 -20.97 22.71
C ARG A 516 18.36 -19.87 23.57
N GLY A 517 18.21 -18.66 23.03
CA GLY A 517 18.72 -17.47 23.66
C GLY A 517 17.64 -16.48 24.05
N VAL A 518 18.01 -15.25 24.10
CA VAL A 518 17.10 -14.11 24.19
C VAL A 518 16.43 -13.95 22.81
N ALA A 519 15.10 -13.83 22.75
CA ALA A 519 14.40 -13.56 21.49
C ALA A 519 15.01 -12.32 20.79
N PRO A 520 15.21 -12.35 19.46
CA PRO A 520 15.66 -11.14 18.76
C PRO A 520 14.67 -10.00 18.96
N ALA A 521 15.18 -8.77 18.94
CA ALA A 521 14.35 -7.56 19.13
C ALA A 521 13.55 -7.25 17.87
N VAL A 522 12.63 -8.14 17.52
CA VAL A 522 11.68 -7.98 16.42
C VAL A 522 10.34 -7.57 16.99
N PRO A 523 9.74 -6.44 16.54
CA PRO A 523 8.41 -6.03 17.00
C PRO A 523 7.36 -7.09 16.68
N ILE A 524 6.63 -7.55 17.69
CA ILE A 524 5.48 -8.44 17.54
C ILE A 524 4.24 -7.57 17.46
N VAL A 525 3.48 -7.70 16.37
CA VAL A 525 2.37 -6.80 16.02
C VAL A 525 1.07 -7.60 15.94
N PRO A 526 0.21 -7.54 16.98
CA PRO A 526 -1.11 -8.14 16.88
C PRO A 526 -1.96 -7.39 15.86
N LEU A 527 -2.68 -8.15 15.03
CA LEU A 527 -3.67 -7.65 14.07
C LEU A 527 -5.06 -8.04 14.55
N PHE A 528 -5.87 -7.04 14.91
CA PHE A 528 -7.29 -7.18 15.26
C PHE A 528 -8.12 -7.00 14.00
N GLU A 529 -8.82 -8.07 13.59
CA GLU A 529 -9.45 -8.16 12.28
C GLU A 529 -10.96 -7.97 12.30
N THR A 530 -11.68 -8.57 13.23
CA THR A 530 -13.15 -8.49 13.30
C THR A 530 -13.60 -7.33 14.18
N VAL A 531 -14.90 -7.00 14.12
CA VAL A 531 -15.48 -5.98 15.02
C VAL A 531 -15.32 -6.41 16.48
N ASP A 532 -15.57 -7.68 16.77
CA ASP A 532 -15.45 -8.23 18.13
C ASP A 532 -13.97 -8.25 18.60
N ASP A 533 -13.00 -8.53 17.72
CA ASP A 533 -11.57 -8.43 18.05
C ASP A 533 -11.17 -6.98 18.39
N LEU A 534 -11.71 -6.00 17.65
CA LEU A 534 -11.47 -4.58 17.93
C LEU A 534 -12.08 -4.13 19.27
N GLU A 535 -13.24 -4.69 19.64
CA GLU A 535 -13.88 -4.44 20.96
C GLU A 535 -13.06 -5.02 22.10
N GLY A 536 -12.50 -6.22 21.94
CA GLY A 536 -11.67 -6.92 22.92
C GLY A 536 -10.21 -6.48 23.00
N ALA A 537 -9.72 -5.68 22.02
CA ALA A 537 -8.30 -5.34 21.88
C ALA A 537 -7.69 -4.66 23.10
N GLU A 538 -8.43 -3.78 23.79
CA GLU A 538 -7.99 -3.10 25.00
C GLU A 538 -7.64 -4.08 26.12
N ALA A 539 -8.52 -5.05 26.40
CA ALA A 539 -8.30 -6.05 27.44
C ALA A 539 -7.10 -6.94 27.10
N THR A 540 -7.02 -7.44 25.87
CA THR A 540 -5.90 -8.24 25.38
C THR A 540 -4.57 -7.52 25.54
N MET A 541 -4.48 -6.27 25.16
CA MET A 541 -3.22 -5.50 25.28
C MET A 541 -2.90 -5.14 26.71
N GLY A 542 -3.94 -4.88 27.54
CA GLY A 542 -3.75 -4.64 28.96
C GLY A 542 -3.10 -5.81 29.68
N ASP A 543 -3.59 -7.02 29.45
CA ASP A 543 -3.06 -8.24 30.01
C ASP A 543 -1.62 -8.52 29.52
N LEU A 544 -1.35 -8.28 28.22
CA LEU A 544 -0.01 -8.41 27.67
C LEU A 544 1.00 -7.46 28.33
N TYR A 545 0.63 -6.19 28.51
CA TYR A 545 1.52 -5.21 29.13
C TYR A 545 1.81 -5.51 30.59
N ALA A 546 0.89 -6.16 31.30
CA ALA A 546 1.09 -6.62 32.67
C ALA A 546 2.01 -7.85 32.77
N THR A 547 2.29 -8.53 31.66
CA THR A 547 3.09 -9.74 31.60
C THR A 547 4.59 -9.41 31.53
N ALA A 548 5.37 -9.75 32.59
CA ALA A 548 6.78 -9.36 32.68
C ALA A 548 7.65 -9.77 31.48
N PRO A 549 7.63 -11.01 30.94
CA PRO A 549 8.41 -11.37 29.75
C PRO A 549 8.08 -10.54 28.51
N TYR A 550 6.81 -10.15 28.36
CA TYR A 550 6.41 -9.30 27.24
C TYR A 550 6.87 -7.85 27.41
N ALA A 551 6.72 -7.30 28.61
CA ALA A 551 7.21 -5.97 28.93
C ALA A 551 8.74 -5.84 28.70
N GLU A 552 9.52 -6.86 29.07
CA GLU A 552 10.96 -6.92 28.78
C GLU A 552 11.26 -6.97 27.27
N HIS A 553 10.49 -7.78 26.51
CA HIS A 553 10.61 -7.83 25.06
C HIS A 553 10.30 -6.47 24.43
N LEU A 554 9.24 -5.81 24.89
CA LEU A 554 8.84 -4.50 24.41
C LEU A 554 9.93 -3.45 24.66
N GLN A 555 10.58 -3.47 25.83
CA GLN A 555 11.71 -2.59 26.13
C GLN A 555 12.90 -2.83 25.18
N ARG A 556 13.22 -4.08 24.85
CA ARG A 556 14.26 -4.40 23.86
C ARG A 556 13.90 -3.90 22.46
N CYS A 557 12.61 -3.83 22.13
CA CYS A 557 12.10 -3.26 20.89
C CYS A 557 11.97 -1.73 20.90
N GLY A 558 12.49 -1.05 21.96
CA GLY A 558 12.48 0.42 22.08
C GLY A 558 11.28 1.00 22.84
N GLY A 559 10.55 0.19 23.61
CA GLY A 559 9.46 0.63 24.51
C GLY A 559 8.20 1.13 23.77
N SER A 560 8.04 0.77 22.52
CA SER A 560 6.90 1.17 21.69
C SER A 560 6.15 -0.06 21.16
N GLN A 561 4.84 -0.11 21.39
CA GLN A 561 3.97 -1.14 20.83
C GLN A 561 3.39 -0.69 19.48
N GLU A 562 3.51 -1.53 18.47
CA GLU A 562 2.75 -1.37 17.23
C GLU A 562 1.56 -2.33 17.21
N ILE A 563 0.39 -1.83 16.82
CA ILE A 563 -0.86 -2.58 16.74
C ILE A 563 -1.44 -2.39 15.35
N MET A 564 -1.73 -3.50 14.67
CA MET A 564 -2.32 -3.45 13.35
C MET A 564 -3.84 -3.53 13.42
N LEU A 565 -4.50 -2.70 12.61
CA LEU A 565 -5.95 -2.57 12.52
C LEU A 565 -6.44 -3.09 11.17
N GLY A 566 -7.38 -4.06 11.21
CA GLY A 566 -7.94 -4.73 10.04
C GLY A 566 -9.17 -4.02 9.49
N TYR A 567 -9.00 -3.28 8.41
CA TYR A 567 -10.08 -2.51 7.76
C TYR A 567 -10.99 -3.37 6.88
N SER A 568 -10.40 -4.24 6.06
CA SER A 568 -11.16 -5.05 5.11
C SER A 568 -11.91 -6.19 5.79
N ASP A 569 -11.29 -6.81 6.77
CA ASP A 569 -11.86 -7.95 7.49
C ASP A 569 -12.97 -7.48 8.42
N SER A 570 -12.81 -6.36 9.14
CA SER A 570 -13.88 -5.78 9.95
C SER A 570 -15.08 -5.26 9.12
N ALA A 571 -14.81 -4.69 7.93
CA ALA A 571 -15.87 -4.28 7.01
C ALA A 571 -16.63 -5.48 6.42
N LYS A 572 -15.95 -6.60 6.19
CA LYS A 572 -16.58 -7.85 5.78
C LYS A 572 -17.45 -8.42 6.90
N ASP A 573 -16.98 -8.37 8.16
CA ASP A 573 -17.67 -8.92 9.34
C ASP A 573 -18.91 -8.11 9.73
N GLY A 574 -18.78 -6.80 9.85
CA GLY A 574 -19.85 -5.95 10.44
C GLY A 574 -20.46 -4.92 9.49
N GLY A 575 -19.97 -4.82 8.23
CA GLY A 575 -20.38 -3.76 7.31
C GLY A 575 -19.58 -2.47 7.50
N PHE A 576 -19.84 -1.47 6.66
CA PHE A 576 -19.00 -0.29 6.54
C PHE A 576 -18.97 0.58 7.79
N ILE A 577 -20.14 1.00 8.32
CA ILE A 577 -20.19 1.90 9.49
C ILE A 577 -19.62 1.22 10.73
N ALA A 578 -19.99 -0.05 10.99
CA ALA A 578 -19.51 -0.80 12.14
C ALA A 578 -18.00 -0.97 12.13
N SER A 579 -17.42 -1.26 10.97
CA SER A 579 -15.97 -1.30 10.81
C SER A 579 -15.30 0.05 11.13
N GLN A 580 -15.79 1.15 10.55
CA GLN A 580 -15.17 2.47 10.76
C GLN A 580 -15.27 2.93 12.21
N TRP A 581 -16.42 2.74 12.85
CA TRP A 581 -16.64 3.10 14.25
C TRP A 581 -15.86 2.21 15.21
N GLY A 582 -15.86 0.89 14.98
CA GLY A 582 -15.06 -0.06 15.76
C GLY A 582 -13.57 0.27 15.72
N LEU A 583 -13.03 0.60 14.54
CA LEU A 583 -11.64 1.04 14.37
C LEU A 583 -11.34 2.35 15.11
N TYR A 584 -12.26 3.31 15.07
CA TYR A 584 -12.10 4.58 15.79
C TYR A 584 -12.09 4.36 17.30
N GLY A 585 -13.09 3.65 17.83
CA GLY A 585 -13.20 3.37 19.27
C GLY A 585 -12.05 2.52 19.80
N ALA A 586 -11.60 1.50 19.05
CA ALA A 586 -10.46 0.68 19.44
C ALA A 586 -9.17 1.52 19.60
N GLN A 587 -8.90 2.44 18.68
CA GLN A 587 -7.73 3.33 18.77
C GLN A 587 -7.79 4.21 20.03
N GLU A 588 -8.95 4.78 20.37
CA GLU A 588 -9.09 5.61 21.57
C GLU A 588 -8.80 4.81 22.85
N ARG A 589 -9.40 3.62 22.97
CA ARG A 589 -9.23 2.75 24.15
C ARG A 589 -7.79 2.26 24.28
N LEU A 590 -7.18 1.80 23.17
CA LEU A 590 -5.80 1.32 23.15
C LEU A 590 -4.78 2.42 23.48
N VAL A 591 -5.00 3.66 23.04
CA VAL A 591 -4.17 4.81 23.42
C VAL A 591 -4.28 5.08 24.93
N ALA A 592 -5.51 5.13 25.45
CA ALA A 592 -5.73 5.37 26.87
C ALA A 592 -5.11 4.27 27.74
N GLN A 593 -5.25 3.02 27.34
CA GLN A 593 -4.65 1.86 28.03
C GLN A 593 -3.12 1.92 28.04
N ALA A 594 -2.51 2.21 26.92
CA ALA A 594 -1.05 2.30 26.81
C ALA A 594 -0.49 3.50 27.58
N ASP A 595 -1.16 4.67 27.52
CA ASP A 595 -0.78 5.86 28.27
C ASP A 595 -0.82 5.60 29.78
N ALA A 596 -1.82 4.86 30.28
CA ALA A 596 -1.92 4.48 31.69
C ALA A 596 -0.73 3.62 32.16
N GLN A 597 -0.08 2.91 31.25
CA GLN A 597 1.10 2.07 31.53
C GLN A 597 2.43 2.69 31.05
N GLY A 598 2.42 3.92 30.53
CA GLY A 598 3.61 4.61 30.07
C GLY A 598 4.21 4.02 28.79
N ILE A 599 3.40 3.32 27.99
CA ILE A 599 3.79 2.68 26.74
C ILE A 599 3.40 3.59 25.58
N SER A 600 4.32 3.78 24.62
CA SER A 600 4.01 4.48 23.38
C SER A 600 3.38 3.53 22.37
N VAL A 601 2.24 3.90 21.79
CA VAL A 601 1.57 3.11 20.75
C VAL A 601 1.76 3.76 19.38
N ARG A 602 1.95 2.91 18.36
CA ARG A 602 1.85 3.26 16.94
C ARG A 602 0.82 2.35 16.28
N PHE A 603 -0.11 2.93 15.53
CA PHE A 603 -1.05 2.13 14.77
C PHE A 603 -0.53 1.84 13.36
N PHE A 604 -0.69 0.59 12.95
CA PHE A 604 -0.50 0.15 11.59
C PHE A 604 -1.87 -0.02 10.93
N HIS A 605 -2.19 0.90 10.02
CA HIS A 605 -3.45 0.91 9.30
C HIS A 605 -3.38 -0.04 8.11
N GLY A 606 -3.93 -1.23 8.27
CA GLY A 606 -4.10 -2.23 7.22
C GLY A 606 -5.23 -1.83 6.26
N ARG A 607 -5.12 -0.62 5.69
CA ARG A 607 -6.15 -0.11 4.80
C ARG A 607 -6.30 -0.99 3.58
N GLY A 608 -7.52 -1.46 3.40
CA GLY A 608 -7.90 -2.27 2.27
C GLY A 608 -9.39 -2.13 1.97
N GLY A 609 -9.78 -2.37 0.73
CA GLY A 609 -11.17 -2.30 0.31
C GLY A 609 -11.56 -1.00 -0.40
N SER A 610 -12.70 -1.05 -1.07
CA SER A 610 -13.21 0.00 -1.96
C SER A 610 -13.37 1.38 -1.32
N THR A 611 -13.58 1.42 -0.03
CA THR A 611 -13.86 2.64 0.74
C THR A 611 -12.63 3.39 1.19
N SER A 612 -11.47 2.75 1.25
CA SER A 612 -10.23 3.37 1.71
C SER A 612 -9.07 3.33 0.71
N ARG A 613 -9.28 2.68 -0.44
CA ARG A 613 -8.28 2.48 -1.47
C ARG A 613 -8.42 3.46 -2.64
N GLY A 614 -7.27 3.89 -3.17
CA GLY A 614 -7.11 4.40 -4.53
C GLY A 614 -7.83 5.68 -4.94
N GLY A 615 -8.62 6.30 -4.10
CA GLY A 615 -9.35 7.51 -4.48
C GLY A 615 -9.75 8.40 -3.31
N GLY A 616 -9.73 7.86 -2.10
CA GLY A 616 -9.98 8.65 -0.90
C GLY A 616 -8.79 9.56 -0.58
N PRO A 617 -9.02 10.78 -0.10
CA PRO A 617 -7.95 11.69 0.27
C PRO A 617 -7.22 11.15 1.49
N HIS A 618 -6.03 10.57 1.28
CA HIS A 618 -5.17 9.96 2.30
C HIS A 618 -4.90 10.93 3.45
N HIS A 619 -4.62 12.17 3.12
CA HIS A 619 -4.46 13.27 4.05
C HIS A 619 -5.65 13.43 5.01
N ARG A 620 -6.88 13.49 4.48
CA ARG A 620 -8.10 13.63 5.30
C ARG A 620 -8.35 12.41 6.17
N ALA A 621 -8.05 11.23 5.66
CA ALA A 621 -8.22 10.00 6.42
C ALA A 621 -7.28 9.91 7.63
N ILE A 622 -6.06 10.46 7.55
CA ILE A 622 -5.15 10.59 8.70
C ILE A 622 -5.70 11.62 9.69
N LEU A 623 -6.17 12.78 9.20
CA LEU A 623 -6.73 13.82 10.06
C LEU A 623 -8.07 13.45 10.70
N SER A 624 -8.75 12.43 10.22
CA SER A 624 -10.00 11.92 10.78
C SER A 624 -9.83 10.85 11.85
N GLN A 625 -8.58 10.47 12.18
CA GLN A 625 -8.29 9.53 13.25
C GLN A 625 -8.61 10.15 14.63
N PRO A 626 -8.85 9.33 15.67
CA PRO A 626 -9.10 9.82 17.01
C PRO A 626 -7.99 10.75 17.52
N PRO A 627 -8.34 11.79 18.29
CA PRO A 627 -7.33 12.66 18.91
C PRO A 627 -6.30 11.86 19.71
N GLY A 628 -5.03 12.12 19.47
CA GLY A 628 -3.93 11.43 20.16
C GLY A 628 -3.58 10.03 19.66
N SER A 629 -4.26 9.50 18.64
CA SER A 629 -3.88 8.23 18.01
C SER A 629 -2.71 8.38 17.03
N VAL A 630 -2.53 9.58 16.47
CA VAL A 630 -1.38 9.93 15.60
C VAL A 630 -0.49 10.93 16.33
N ARG A 631 0.62 10.45 16.87
CA ARG A 631 1.59 11.24 17.66
C ARG A 631 2.95 11.27 16.97
N GLY A 632 3.00 11.81 15.75
CA GLY A 632 4.20 11.78 14.90
C GLY A 632 4.45 10.41 14.26
N ARG A 633 3.69 9.38 14.62
CA ARG A 633 3.96 7.99 14.24
C ARG A 633 2.74 7.34 13.62
N ILE A 634 2.93 6.71 12.46
CA ILE A 634 1.91 5.94 11.78
C ILE A 634 2.57 4.92 10.85
N ALA A 635 1.97 3.76 10.72
CA ALA A 635 2.29 2.83 9.63
C ALA A 635 1.05 2.63 8.74
N ILE A 636 1.25 2.58 7.44
CA ILE A 636 0.16 2.50 6.47
C ILE A 636 0.52 1.49 5.39
N THR A 637 -0.43 0.62 5.06
CA THR A 637 -0.30 -0.26 3.90
C THR A 637 -0.41 0.54 2.61
N GLU A 638 0.61 0.42 1.76
CA GLU A 638 0.59 0.83 0.36
C GLU A 638 0.34 -0.40 -0.50
N GLN A 639 -0.89 -0.55 -0.95
CA GLN A 639 -1.25 -1.74 -1.72
C GLN A 639 -0.82 -1.61 -3.16
N GLY A 640 -0.53 -2.75 -3.81
CA GLY A 640 0.00 -2.81 -5.15
C GLY A 640 -0.74 -1.89 -6.13
N GLU A 641 -2.08 -1.90 -6.12
CA GLU A 641 -2.89 -1.05 -7.01
C GLU A 641 -2.74 0.46 -6.75
N THR A 642 -2.31 0.85 -5.56
CA THR A 642 -2.08 2.26 -5.23
C THR A 642 -0.66 2.71 -5.55
N LEU A 643 0.30 1.77 -5.62
CA LEU A 643 1.71 2.11 -5.90
C LEU A 643 1.84 2.79 -7.25
N SER A 644 1.25 2.23 -8.31
CA SER A 644 1.27 2.81 -9.65
C SER A 644 0.61 4.18 -9.73
N GLN A 645 -0.40 4.46 -8.89
CA GLN A 645 -1.09 5.76 -8.87
C GLN A 645 -0.37 6.82 -8.05
N ARG A 646 0.28 6.41 -6.96
CA ARG A 646 0.94 7.33 -6.03
C ARG A 646 2.37 7.63 -6.42
N TYR A 647 3.03 6.64 -7.03
CA TYR A 647 4.44 6.68 -7.37
C TYR A 647 4.71 6.41 -8.88
N PRO A 648 3.94 7.04 -9.82
CA PRO A 648 4.17 6.85 -11.25
C PRO A 648 5.38 7.66 -11.74
N HIS A 649 5.74 8.75 -11.03
CA HIS A 649 6.79 9.71 -11.37
C HIS A 649 7.39 10.32 -10.11
N PRO A 650 8.69 10.68 -10.06
CA PRO A 650 9.33 11.23 -8.86
C PRO A 650 8.61 12.45 -8.25
N GLU A 651 8.20 13.45 -9.05
CA GLU A 651 7.49 14.62 -8.54
C GLU A 651 6.12 14.26 -7.92
N LEU A 652 5.39 13.30 -8.51
CA LEU A 652 4.12 12.82 -7.94
C LEU A 652 4.35 11.97 -6.69
N ALA A 653 5.47 11.26 -6.62
CA ALA A 653 5.90 10.54 -5.42
C ALA A 653 6.21 11.52 -4.28
N VAL A 654 6.99 12.58 -4.54
CA VAL A 654 7.23 13.66 -3.57
C VAL A 654 5.90 14.22 -3.07
N ARG A 655 4.96 14.52 -3.97
CA ARG A 655 3.63 15.02 -3.58
C ARG A 655 2.84 14.04 -2.71
N SER A 656 2.93 12.75 -2.98
CA SER A 656 2.25 11.71 -2.20
C SER A 656 2.85 11.57 -0.79
N LEU A 657 4.18 11.65 -0.67
CA LEU A 657 4.88 11.68 0.61
C LEU A 657 4.55 12.95 1.40
N GLU A 658 4.54 14.10 0.72
CA GLU A 658 4.16 15.39 1.27
C GLU A 658 2.75 15.35 1.90
N GLN A 659 1.75 14.85 1.16
CA GLN A 659 0.38 14.72 1.66
C GLN A 659 0.29 13.81 2.90
N THR A 660 1.05 12.75 2.95
CA THR A 660 1.06 11.82 4.09
C THR A 660 1.71 12.47 5.31
N VAL A 661 2.91 13.03 5.14
CA VAL A 661 3.68 13.59 6.26
C VAL A 661 3.06 14.88 6.78
N SER A 662 2.54 15.76 5.90
CA SER A 662 1.82 16.97 6.34
C SER A 662 0.59 16.64 7.19
N ALA A 663 -0.15 15.57 6.86
CA ALA A 663 -1.27 15.12 7.66
C ALA A 663 -0.82 14.61 9.04
N VAL A 664 0.27 13.86 9.11
CA VAL A 664 0.84 13.38 10.38
C VAL A 664 1.30 14.54 11.26
N VAL A 665 1.98 15.53 10.67
CA VAL A 665 2.40 16.75 11.37
C VAL A 665 1.19 17.51 11.93
N LEU A 666 0.15 17.70 11.12
CA LEU A 666 -1.08 18.38 11.55
C LEU A 666 -1.82 17.60 12.63
N ALA A 667 -2.01 16.29 12.46
CA ALA A 667 -2.68 15.44 13.46
C ALA A 667 -1.94 15.44 14.81
N THR A 668 -0.61 15.64 14.80
CA THR A 668 0.23 15.68 15.99
C THR A 668 0.17 17.04 16.68
N LEU A 669 0.29 18.12 15.90
CA LEU A 669 0.41 19.48 16.42
C LEU A 669 -0.92 20.18 16.62
N THR A 670 -1.92 19.84 15.82
CA THR A 670 -3.28 20.41 15.84
C THR A 670 -4.32 19.26 15.81
N PRO A 671 -4.33 18.37 16.83
CA PRO A 671 -5.27 17.26 16.85
C PRO A 671 -6.72 17.78 16.79
N ALA A 672 -7.58 16.98 16.17
CA ALA A 672 -9.01 17.27 16.17
C ALA A 672 -9.57 17.32 17.60
N GLU A 673 -10.64 18.06 17.80
CA GLU A 673 -11.36 18.09 19.06
C GLU A 673 -12.07 16.76 19.31
N THR A 674 -12.20 16.40 20.58
CA THR A 674 -12.99 15.23 20.98
C THR A 674 -14.47 15.49 20.62
N PRO A 675 -15.13 14.58 19.90
CA PRO A 675 -16.52 14.80 19.51
C PRO A 675 -17.43 14.81 20.73
N PRO A 676 -18.52 15.60 20.69
CA PRO A 676 -19.55 15.60 21.75
C PRO A 676 -20.18 14.22 21.96
N ASP A 677 -20.57 13.88 23.19
CA ASP A 677 -21.19 12.59 23.51
C ASP A 677 -22.42 12.29 22.67
N ARG A 678 -23.23 13.31 22.33
CA ARG A 678 -24.42 13.13 21.45
C ARG A 678 -24.05 12.62 20.06
N TYR A 679 -22.85 12.98 19.51
CA TYR A 679 -22.36 12.45 18.23
C TYR A 679 -21.96 10.99 18.37
N ARG A 680 -21.34 10.64 19.50
CA ARG A 680 -20.94 9.26 19.79
C ARG A 680 -22.18 8.38 19.94
N SER A 681 -23.15 8.78 20.78
CA SER A 681 -24.38 8.02 20.96
C SER A 681 -25.18 7.85 19.67
N ALA A 682 -25.24 8.90 18.84
CA ALA A 682 -25.87 8.79 17.52
C ALA A 682 -25.15 7.78 16.62
N LEU A 683 -23.82 7.77 16.64
CA LEU A 683 -23.05 6.84 15.80
C LEU A 683 -23.09 5.40 16.35
N ASP A 684 -23.20 5.21 17.67
CA ASP A 684 -23.45 3.89 18.29
C ASP A 684 -24.77 3.30 17.78
N ASP A 685 -25.86 4.10 17.76
CA ASP A 685 -27.16 3.67 17.23
C ASP A 685 -27.09 3.36 15.72
N LEU A 686 -26.48 4.23 14.93
CA LEU A 686 -26.27 4.00 13.49
C LEU A 686 -25.46 2.73 13.23
N THR A 687 -24.45 2.49 14.04
CA THR A 687 -23.59 1.30 13.95
C THR A 687 -24.37 0.03 14.22
N ARG A 688 -25.16 0.00 15.30
CA ARG A 688 -25.98 -1.16 15.64
C ARG A 688 -26.98 -1.49 14.53
N ILE A 689 -27.72 -0.51 14.05
CA ILE A 689 -28.76 -0.71 12.99
C ILE A 689 -28.05 -1.16 11.68
N SER A 690 -26.95 -0.54 11.31
CA SER A 690 -26.21 -0.88 10.10
C SER A 690 -25.65 -2.29 10.16
N ARG A 691 -25.05 -2.70 11.30
CA ARG A 691 -24.51 -4.05 11.52
C ARG A 691 -25.60 -5.12 11.45
N GLU A 692 -26.73 -4.89 12.13
CA GLU A 692 -27.89 -5.80 12.10
C GLU A 692 -28.40 -5.98 10.66
N THR A 693 -28.63 -4.88 9.94
CA THR A 693 -29.12 -4.91 8.53
C THR A 693 -28.12 -5.62 7.60
N TYR A 694 -26.83 -5.35 7.76
CA TYR A 694 -25.79 -5.98 6.95
C TYR A 694 -25.69 -7.48 7.21
N ARG A 695 -25.67 -7.90 8.48
CA ARG A 695 -25.52 -9.30 8.85
C ARG A 695 -26.74 -10.13 8.48
N ALA A 696 -27.94 -9.56 8.57
CA ALA A 696 -29.18 -10.23 8.15
C ALA A 696 -29.13 -10.66 6.67
N LEU A 697 -28.52 -9.86 5.78
CA LEU A 697 -28.34 -10.26 4.37
C LEU A 697 -27.13 -11.18 4.18
N VAL A 698 -25.96 -10.78 4.71
CA VAL A 698 -24.68 -11.39 4.31
C VAL A 698 -24.43 -12.72 5.01
N PHE A 699 -24.87 -12.87 6.26
CA PHE A 699 -24.56 -14.04 7.09
C PHE A 699 -25.77 -14.87 7.45
N GLU A 700 -26.99 -14.28 7.52
CA GLU A 700 -28.18 -14.99 7.96
C GLU A 700 -29.07 -15.47 6.79
N ASP A 701 -28.95 -14.86 5.60
CA ASP A 701 -29.65 -15.33 4.41
C ASP A 701 -28.83 -16.40 3.67
N GLU A 702 -29.35 -17.65 3.71
CA GLU A 702 -28.68 -18.80 3.09
C GLU A 702 -28.52 -18.70 1.56
N ARG A 703 -29.25 -17.80 0.90
CA ARG A 703 -29.17 -17.56 -0.55
C ARG A 703 -28.00 -16.64 -0.91
N PHE A 704 -27.54 -15.83 0.03
CA PHE A 704 -26.52 -14.81 -0.26
C PHE A 704 -25.18 -15.36 -0.76
N PRO A 705 -24.61 -16.45 -0.21
CA PRO A 705 -23.41 -17.04 -0.78
C PRO A 705 -23.59 -17.48 -2.26
N ARG A 706 -24.79 -17.94 -2.63
CA ARG A 706 -25.10 -18.27 -4.03
C ARG A 706 -25.16 -17.02 -4.91
N LEU A 707 -25.79 -15.93 -4.42
CA LEU A 707 -25.78 -14.63 -5.11
C LEU A 707 -24.34 -14.19 -5.43
N LEU A 708 -23.47 -14.20 -4.44
CA LEU A 708 -22.06 -13.81 -4.61
C LEU A 708 -21.36 -14.68 -5.68
N HIS A 709 -21.54 -16.00 -5.61
CA HIS A 709 -20.90 -16.90 -6.57
C HIS A 709 -21.47 -16.79 -7.99
N GLN A 710 -22.77 -16.58 -8.12
CA GLN A 710 -23.44 -16.53 -9.41
C GLN A 710 -23.33 -15.14 -10.08
N ALA A 711 -23.51 -14.07 -9.30
CA ALA A 711 -23.51 -12.69 -9.79
C ALA A 711 -22.10 -12.05 -9.81
N SER A 712 -21.03 -12.81 -9.69
CA SER A 712 -19.67 -12.29 -9.77
C SER A 712 -18.69 -13.33 -10.33
N PRO A 713 -17.48 -12.91 -10.75
CA PRO A 713 -16.44 -13.84 -11.21
C PRO A 713 -15.63 -14.46 -10.05
N LEU A 714 -16.21 -14.66 -8.84
CA LEU A 714 -15.47 -15.15 -7.67
C LEU A 714 -14.82 -16.53 -7.89
N ALA A 715 -15.51 -17.44 -8.56
CA ALA A 715 -14.97 -18.76 -8.85
C ALA A 715 -13.80 -18.66 -9.83
N GLU A 716 -13.96 -17.85 -10.83
CA GLU A 716 -13.00 -17.60 -11.91
C GLU A 716 -11.77 -16.82 -11.39
N LEU A 717 -11.98 -15.91 -10.43
CA LEU A 717 -10.89 -15.23 -9.70
C LEU A 717 -9.97 -16.22 -8.99
N SER A 718 -10.54 -17.28 -8.42
CA SER A 718 -9.78 -18.34 -7.75
C SER A 718 -8.93 -19.16 -8.72
N ALA A 719 -9.36 -19.27 -9.97
CA ALA A 719 -8.64 -19.95 -11.03
C ALA A 719 -7.58 -19.05 -11.72
N MET A 720 -7.64 -17.73 -11.51
CA MET A 720 -6.69 -16.79 -12.09
C MET A 720 -5.30 -16.94 -11.48
N ASN A 721 -4.29 -16.78 -12.33
CA ASN A 721 -2.88 -16.65 -11.94
C ASN A 721 -2.58 -15.23 -11.42
N ILE A 722 -3.39 -14.71 -10.48
CA ILE A 722 -3.33 -13.30 -10.07
C ILE A 722 -2.32 -13.06 -8.94
N GLY A 723 -2.15 -14.03 -8.03
CA GLY A 723 -1.25 -13.91 -6.89
C GLY A 723 -0.71 -15.24 -6.42
N SER A 724 0.31 -15.21 -5.58
CA SER A 724 0.93 -16.41 -4.99
C SER A 724 0.02 -17.07 -3.94
N ARG A 725 -0.90 -16.31 -3.36
CA ARG A 725 -1.75 -16.70 -2.21
C ARG A 725 -3.08 -17.31 -2.65
N PRO A 726 -3.60 -18.38 -1.99
CA PRO A 726 -4.94 -18.93 -2.24
C PRO A 726 -6.06 -17.93 -1.89
N ALA A 727 -7.18 -17.98 -2.62
CA ALA A 727 -8.32 -17.08 -2.41
C ALA A 727 -9.17 -17.42 -1.16
N LYS A 728 -9.08 -18.66 -0.65
CA LYS A 728 -9.85 -19.15 0.51
C LYS A 728 -8.94 -19.63 1.64
N ARG A 729 -9.39 -19.45 2.88
CA ARG A 729 -8.82 -20.09 4.09
C ARG A 729 -9.56 -21.41 4.33
N GLY A 730 -8.93 -22.56 4.14
CA GLY A 730 -9.52 -23.87 4.45
C GLY A 730 -10.75 -24.26 3.60
N GLY A 731 -11.42 -25.37 3.98
CA GLY A 731 -12.51 -26.00 3.22
C GLY A 731 -13.92 -25.43 3.46
N THR A 732 -14.10 -24.24 4.03
CA THR A 732 -15.40 -23.65 4.32
C THR A 732 -16.09 -23.12 3.06
N THR A 733 -17.42 -23.39 2.93
CA THR A 733 -18.23 -23.02 1.76
C THR A 733 -18.94 -21.65 1.90
N GLY A 734 -18.91 -21.02 3.07
CA GLY A 734 -19.59 -19.75 3.37
C GLY A 734 -18.75 -18.50 3.13
N VAL A 735 -19.34 -17.33 3.42
CA VAL A 735 -18.66 -16.02 3.36
C VAL A 735 -17.52 -15.95 4.37
N ASP A 736 -17.62 -16.63 5.52
CA ASP A 736 -16.59 -16.64 6.58
C ASP A 736 -15.22 -17.14 6.08
N GLY A 737 -15.21 -18.15 5.22
CA GLY A 737 -13.98 -18.72 4.66
C GLY A 737 -13.32 -17.87 3.57
N LEU A 738 -13.98 -16.82 3.09
CA LEU A 738 -13.42 -15.94 2.06
C LEU A 738 -12.45 -14.93 2.67
N ARG A 739 -11.32 -14.72 2.00
CA ARG A 739 -10.42 -13.61 2.31
C ARG A 739 -11.03 -12.28 1.89
N ALA A 740 -10.67 -11.21 2.59
CA ALA A 740 -11.23 -9.88 2.33
C ALA A 740 -10.96 -9.37 0.90
N ILE A 741 -9.81 -9.66 0.30
CA ILE A 741 -9.49 -9.21 -1.07
C ILE A 741 -10.43 -9.84 -2.12
N PRO A 742 -10.55 -11.17 -2.23
CA PRO A 742 -11.53 -11.79 -3.14
C PRO A 742 -12.96 -11.33 -2.90
N TRP A 743 -13.35 -11.14 -1.63
CA TRP A 743 -14.66 -10.62 -1.24
C TRP A 743 -14.94 -9.24 -1.85
N VAL A 744 -14.12 -8.24 -1.52
CA VAL A 744 -14.33 -6.87 -2.00
C VAL A 744 -14.17 -6.79 -3.51
N PHE A 745 -13.21 -7.53 -4.06
CA PHE A 745 -12.92 -7.53 -5.48
C PHE A 745 -14.06 -8.08 -6.34
N SER A 746 -14.75 -9.12 -5.88
CA SER A 746 -15.93 -9.68 -6.57
C SER A 746 -17.04 -8.65 -6.72
N TRP A 747 -17.31 -7.87 -5.67
CA TRP A 747 -18.32 -6.82 -5.68
C TRP A 747 -17.94 -5.60 -6.52
N MET A 748 -16.64 -5.35 -6.68
CA MET A 748 -16.15 -4.31 -7.59
C MET A 748 -16.33 -4.72 -9.06
N GLN A 749 -16.13 -6.00 -9.38
CA GLN A 749 -16.26 -6.52 -10.75
C GLN A 749 -17.67 -6.38 -11.29
N ASN A 750 -18.68 -6.69 -10.49
CA ASN A 750 -20.09 -6.53 -10.87
C ASN A 750 -20.65 -5.12 -10.67
N ARG A 751 -19.80 -4.15 -10.33
CA ARG A 751 -20.15 -2.73 -10.12
C ARG A 751 -21.16 -2.46 -9.01
N LEU A 752 -21.45 -3.43 -8.14
CA LEU A 752 -22.36 -3.24 -7.02
C LEU A 752 -21.68 -2.62 -5.80
N LEU A 753 -20.43 -2.96 -5.52
CA LEU A 753 -19.68 -2.51 -4.35
C LEU A 753 -20.44 -2.69 -3.01
N LEU A 754 -21.28 -3.70 -2.91
CA LEU A 754 -22.23 -3.94 -1.82
C LEU A 754 -21.64 -3.73 -0.42
N PRO A 755 -20.46 -4.26 -0.04
CA PRO A 755 -19.92 -4.12 1.32
C PRO A 755 -19.58 -2.68 1.71
N ALA A 756 -19.52 -1.77 0.74
CA ALA A 756 -19.13 -0.38 0.98
C ALA A 756 -20.29 0.54 1.40
N TRP A 757 -21.53 0.06 1.30
CA TRP A 757 -22.70 0.89 1.54
C TRP A 757 -23.93 0.13 2.11
N TYR A 758 -24.04 -1.20 1.97
CA TYR A 758 -25.23 -1.94 2.39
C TYR A 758 -25.44 -1.87 3.91
N GLY A 759 -26.66 -1.62 4.31
CA GLY A 759 -27.10 -1.42 5.70
C GLY A 759 -26.91 0.02 6.21
N THR A 760 -26.21 0.88 5.46
CA THR A 760 -25.98 2.26 5.89
C THR A 760 -27.17 3.17 5.63
N GLY A 761 -27.97 2.90 4.60
CA GLY A 761 -29.16 3.68 4.26
C GLY A 761 -30.24 3.53 5.33
N THR A 762 -30.54 2.29 5.67
CA THR A 762 -31.49 1.96 6.75
C THR A 762 -31.08 2.61 8.07
N ALA A 763 -29.80 2.59 8.42
CA ALA A 763 -29.29 3.23 9.62
C ALA A 763 -29.42 4.76 9.56
N LEU A 764 -28.94 5.39 8.51
CA LEU A 764 -28.96 6.84 8.35
C LEU A 764 -30.40 7.38 8.27
N GLU A 765 -31.31 6.66 7.63
CA GLU A 765 -32.72 7.06 7.53
C GLU A 765 -33.42 7.11 8.87
N GLN A 766 -33.12 6.18 9.79
CA GLN A 766 -33.65 6.13 11.14
C GLN A 766 -33.04 7.15 12.10
N GLY A 767 -31.86 7.70 11.75
CA GLY A 767 -31.18 8.69 12.59
C GLY A 767 -31.75 10.11 12.44
N ASP A 768 -31.41 10.99 13.39
CA ASP A 768 -31.74 12.42 13.34
C ASP A 768 -30.98 13.12 12.21
N ARG A 769 -31.70 13.61 11.22
CA ARG A 769 -31.15 14.25 10.02
C ARG A 769 -30.43 15.55 10.33
N ASP A 770 -30.92 16.37 11.22
CA ASP A 770 -30.30 17.65 11.55
C ASP A 770 -29.02 17.41 12.35
N LEU A 771 -28.98 16.43 13.24
CA LEU A 771 -27.77 16.00 13.92
C LEU A 771 -26.74 15.44 12.95
N GLN A 772 -27.16 14.65 11.97
CA GLN A 772 -26.26 14.11 10.95
C GLN A 772 -25.61 15.21 10.10
N ARG A 773 -26.36 16.26 9.74
CA ARG A 773 -25.81 17.44 9.05
C ARG A 773 -24.79 18.17 9.92
N GLU A 774 -25.12 18.40 11.19
CA GLU A 774 -24.21 18.98 12.17
C GLU A 774 -22.92 18.15 12.31
N MET A 775 -23.04 16.81 12.39
CA MET A 775 -21.90 15.90 12.47
C MET A 775 -20.99 16.00 11.22
N VAL A 776 -21.56 16.10 10.02
CA VAL A 776 -20.76 16.27 8.79
C VAL A 776 -19.98 17.59 8.80
N GLU A 777 -20.53 18.65 9.34
CA GLU A 777 -19.88 19.95 9.44
C GLU A 777 -18.84 19.98 10.57
N GLY A 778 -19.21 19.49 11.75
CA GLY A 778 -18.43 19.62 12.99
C GLY A 778 -17.44 18.47 13.24
N TRP A 779 -17.62 17.29 12.66
CA TRP A 779 -16.80 16.12 12.96
C TRP A 779 -16.07 15.54 11.73
N PRO A 780 -14.76 15.74 11.62
CA PRO A 780 -13.97 15.25 10.46
C PRO A 780 -14.12 13.76 10.18
N PHE A 781 -14.27 12.93 11.20
CA PHE A 781 -14.48 11.50 11.08
C PHE A 781 -15.79 11.17 10.36
N PHE A 782 -16.92 11.69 10.84
CA PHE A 782 -18.21 11.45 10.22
C PHE A 782 -18.30 12.03 8.80
N ARG A 783 -17.72 13.22 8.58
CA ARG A 783 -17.55 13.80 7.24
C ARG A 783 -16.82 12.86 6.30
N THR A 784 -15.78 12.18 6.80
CA THR A 784 -14.99 11.20 6.01
C THR A 784 -15.85 9.97 5.67
N ILE A 785 -16.61 9.43 6.63
CA ILE A 785 -17.55 8.34 6.40
C ILE A 785 -18.52 8.68 5.25
N VAL A 786 -19.21 9.82 5.35
CA VAL A 786 -20.18 10.24 4.32
C VAL A 786 -19.50 10.46 2.97
N SER A 787 -18.26 11.00 2.93
CA SER A 787 -17.51 11.17 1.68
C SER A 787 -17.10 9.83 1.03
N MET A 788 -16.82 8.82 1.85
CA MET A 788 -16.50 7.47 1.36
C MET A 788 -17.75 6.78 0.82
N LEU A 789 -18.88 6.91 1.48
CA LEU A 789 -20.18 6.43 0.98
C LEU A 789 -20.52 7.07 -0.37
N GLU A 790 -20.41 8.40 -0.47
CA GLU A 790 -20.64 9.17 -1.69
C GLU A 790 -19.76 8.67 -2.86
N MET A 791 -18.49 8.42 -2.62
CA MET A 791 -17.58 7.89 -3.63
C MET A 791 -17.95 6.45 -4.03
N SER A 792 -18.34 5.61 -3.08
CA SER A 792 -18.71 4.21 -3.35
C SER A 792 -19.99 4.12 -4.15
N LEU A 793 -20.98 4.94 -3.81
CA LEU A 793 -22.25 5.05 -4.55
C LEU A 793 -22.01 5.54 -5.99
N PHE A 794 -21.17 6.56 -6.17
CA PHE A 794 -20.86 7.07 -7.51
C PHE A 794 -20.15 6.04 -8.41
N LYS A 795 -19.36 5.14 -7.81
CA LYS A 795 -18.69 4.03 -8.52
C LYS A 795 -19.61 2.84 -8.76
N SER A 796 -20.63 2.65 -7.93
CA SER A 796 -21.63 1.60 -8.13
C SER A 796 -22.51 1.92 -9.33
N ASP A 797 -23.02 0.87 -9.97
CA ASP A 797 -23.88 0.98 -11.14
C ASP A 797 -24.92 -0.13 -11.12
N LEU A 798 -26.14 0.20 -10.72
CA LEU A 798 -27.22 -0.77 -10.60
C LEU A 798 -27.62 -1.36 -11.96
N GLY A 799 -27.56 -0.58 -13.04
CA GLY A 799 -27.88 -1.07 -14.37
C GLY A 799 -26.88 -2.13 -14.87
N VAL A 800 -25.59 -1.91 -14.60
CA VAL A 800 -24.55 -2.92 -14.87
C VAL A 800 -24.72 -4.11 -13.94
N ALA A 801 -24.92 -3.89 -12.63
CA ALA A 801 -25.07 -4.97 -11.66
C ALA A 801 -26.27 -5.88 -11.97
N GLU A 802 -27.37 -5.31 -12.48
CA GLU A 802 -28.57 -6.04 -12.87
C GLU A 802 -28.29 -7.03 -14.02
N ARG A 803 -27.32 -6.74 -14.91
CA ARG A 803 -26.92 -7.67 -15.97
C ARG A 803 -26.29 -8.96 -15.42
N TYR A 804 -25.61 -8.89 -14.29
CA TYR A 804 -25.08 -10.11 -13.65
C TYR A 804 -26.19 -10.98 -13.05
N LEU A 805 -27.37 -10.44 -12.79
CA LEU A 805 -28.53 -11.24 -12.34
C LEU A 805 -29.06 -12.17 -13.43
N GLU A 806 -28.69 -11.97 -14.70
CA GLU A 806 -28.98 -12.94 -15.76
C GLU A 806 -28.28 -14.30 -15.55
N LEU A 807 -27.27 -14.35 -14.70
CA LEU A 807 -26.51 -15.55 -14.32
C LEU A 807 -27.02 -16.21 -13.04
N VAL A 808 -28.05 -15.62 -12.40
CA VAL A 808 -28.51 -15.98 -11.05
C VAL A 808 -29.82 -16.75 -11.12
N ASP A 809 -29.96 -17.79 -10.27
CA ASP A 809 -31.18 -18.56 -10.14
C ASP A 809 -32.35 -17.69 -9.66
N ASP A 810 -33.59 -18.04 -10.02
CA ASP A 810 -34.77 -17.21 -9.76
C ASP A 810 -35.04 -17.01 -8.26
N ASP A 811 -34.83 -18.01 -7.42
CA ASP A 811 -34.98 -17.91 -5.96
C ASP A 811 -33.97 -16.97 -5.31
N VAL A 812 -32.75 -16.93 -5.84
CA VAL A 812 -31.67 -16.04 -5.39
C VAL A 812 -31.86 -14.64 -5.93
N ARG A 813 -32.39 -14.49 -7.12
CA ARG A 813 -32.67 -13.18 -7.76
C ARG A 813 -33.61 -12.32 -6.92
N ALA A 814 -34.48 -12.95 -6.10
CA ALA A 814 -35.36 -12.24 -5.17
C ALA A 814 -34.63 -11.36 -4.15
N LEU A 815 -33.32 -11.57 -3.91
CA LEU A 815 -32.48 -10.70 -3.07
C LEU A 815 -32.19 -9.34 -3.72
N TRP A 816 -32.41 -9.18 -5.01
CA TRP A 816 -32.09 -7.94 -5.74
C TRP A 816 -32.93 -6.76 -5.28
N GLU A 817 -34.23 -6.93 -5.10
CA GLU A 817 -35.11 -5.82 -4.77
C GLU A 817 -34.79 -5.17 -3.43
N PRO A 818 -34.54 -5.91 -2.34
CA PRO A 818 -34.03 -5.33 -1.08
C PRO A 818 -32.69 -4.61 -1.24
N ILE A 819 -31.76 -5.18 -2.07
CA ILE A 819 -30.45 -4.59 -2.31
C ILE A 819 -30.60 -3.26 -3.08
N ARG A 820 -31.43 -3.22 -4.12
CA ARG A 820 -31.72 -2.03 -4.91
C ARG A 820 -32.35 -0.93 -4.04
N ALA A 821 -33.37 -1.29 -3.26
CA ALA A 821 -34.04 -0.35 -2.38
C ALA A 821 -33.08 0.26 -1.35
N GLU A 822 -32.16 -0.53 -0.80
CA GLU A 822 -31.16 -0.03 0.14
C GLU A 822 -30.16 0.91 -0.55
N HIS A 823 -29.73 0.63 -1.79
CA HIS A 823 -28.86 1.52 -2.55
C HIS A 823 -29.50 2.88 -2.81
N GLU A 824 -30.76 2.88 -3.28
CA GLU A 824 -31.54 4.09 -3.52
C GLU A 824 -31.71 4.91 -2.23
N ARG A 825 -31.95 4.22 -1.10
CA ARG A 825 -32.06 4.83 0.23
C ARG A 825 -30.77 5.50 0.66
N VAL A 826 -29.63 4.79 0.56
CA VAL A 826 -28.31 5.35 0.91
C VAL A 826 -28.04 6.59 0.08
N GLN A 827 -28.29 6.52 -1.23
CA GLN A 827 -28.06 7.64 -2.14
C GLN A 827 -28.91 8.87 -1.76
N SER A 828 -30.21 8.66 -1.55
CA SER A 828 -31.13 9.74 -1.16
C SER A 828 -30.68 10.42 0.13
N VAL A 829 -30.39 9.62 1.16
CA VAL A 829 -30.00 10.13 2.47
C VAL A 829 -28.64 10.84 2.43
N VAL A 830 -27.67 10.32 1.70
CA VAL A 830 -26.35 10.96 1.55
C VAL A 830 -26.47 12.32 0.86
N LEU A 831 -27.28 12.44 -0.19
CA LEU A 831 -27.54 13.71 -0.89
C LEU A 831 -28.21 14.73 0.04
N GLU A 832 -29.20 14.30 0.86
CA GLU A 832 -29.84 15.16 1.85
C GLU A 832 -28.88 15.66 2.93
N ILE A 833 -28.04 14.76 3.49
CA ILE A 833 -27.04 15.13 4.51
C ILE A 833 -26.00 16.10 3.93
N ARG A 834 -25.59 15.86 2.67
CA ARG A 834 -24.63 16.74 1.95
C ARG A 834 -25.23 18.06 1.52
N GLY A 835 -26.54 18.13 1.30
CA GLY A 835 -27.20 19.27 0.71
C GLY A 835 -26.75 19.54 -0.73
N THR A 836 -26.51 18.47 -1.51
CA THR A 836 -26.07 18.54 -2.90
C THR A 836 -27.06 17.81 -3.80
N PRO A 837 -27.26 18.28 -5.07
CA PRO A 837 -28.19 17.63 -6.01
C PRO A 837 -27.62 16.33 -6.58
N GLU A 838 -26.30 16.19 -6.65
CA GLU A 838 -25.61 15.05 -7.24
C GLU A 838 -24.47 14.56 -6.36
N LEU A 839 -24.15 13.27 -6.51
CA LEU A 839 -22.99 12.68 -5.85
C LEU A 839 -21.69 13.29 -6.40
N LEU A 840 -20.74 13.53 -5.50
CA LEU A 840 -19.43 14.13 -5.78
C LEU A 840 -19.46 15.60 -6.30
N ASP A 841 -20.59 16.30 -6.18
CA ASP A 841 -20.71 17.70 -6.59
C ASP A 841 -19.67 18.60 -5.90
N ARG A 842 -19.28 18.30 -4.66
CA ARG A 842 -18.19 19.01 -3.95
C ARG A 842 -16.77 18.60 -4.42
N THR A 843 -16.66 17.62 -5.32
CA THR A 843 -15.39 17.13 -5.89
C THR A 843 -15.48 16.93 -7.41
N PRO A 844 -15.79 17.98 -8.18
CA PRO A 844 -16.10 17.87 -9.60
C PRO A 844 -14.96 17.31 -10.45
N ALA A 845 -13.71 17.46 -10.01
CA ALA A 845 -12.55 16.88 -10.70
C ALA A 845 -12.54 15.33 -10.61
N LEU A 846 -13.01 14.77 -9.50
CA LEU A 846 -13.15 13.32 -9.34
C LEU A 846 -14.36 12.80 -10.13
N GLN A 847 -15.49 13.51 -10.05
CA GLN A 847 -16.70 13.21 -10.80
C GLN A 847 -16.42 13.11 -12.31
N ARG A 848 -15.79 14.13 -12.91
CA ARG A 848 -15.40 14.12 -14.33
C ARG A 848 -14.48 12.97 -14.70
N ARG A 849 -13.44 12.71 -13.90
CA ARG A 849 -12.51 11.60 -14.16
C ARG A 849 -13.20 10.24 -14.21
N LEU A 850 -14.12 9.97 -13.31
CA LEU A 850 -14.87 8.73 -13.29
C LEU A 850 -15.86 8.68 -14.48
N ALA A 851 -16.50 9.78 -14.83
CA ALA A 851 -17.40 9.88 -15.98
C ALA A 851 -16.69 9.57 -17.31
N HIS A 852 -15.46 10.06 -17.51
CA HIS A 852 -14.69 9.79 -18.73
C HIS A 852 -14.32 8.32 -18.95
N ARG A 853 -14.26 7.51 -17.88
CA ARG A 853 -13.85 6.10 -17.94
C ARG A 853 -15.01 5.15 -18.18
N ASN A 854 -16.19 5.49 -17.65
CA ASN A 854 -17.35 4.61 -17.72
C ASN A 854 -17.66 4.10 -19.12
N PRO A 855 -17.59 4.92 -20.20
CA PRO A 855 -17.83 4.44 -21.57
C PRO A 855 -16.87 3.32 -22.04
N TRP A 856 -15.72 3.17 -21.42
CA TRP A 856 -14.75 2.11 -21.69
C TRP A 856 -14.85 0.93 -20.73
N ILE A 857 -15.37 1.15 -19.51
CA ILE A 857 -15.57 0.09 -18.50
C ILE A 857 -16.85 -0.69 -18.79
N ASP A 858 -17.95 0.00 -19.14
CA ASP A 858 -19.26 -0.62 -19.32
C ASP A 858 -19.29 -1.72 -20.40
N PRO A 859 -18.65 -1.56 -21.58
CA PRO A 859 -18.51 -2.65 -22.54
C PRO A 859 -17.81 -3.88 -21.94
N LEU A 860 -16.77 -3.68 -21.11
CA LEU A 860 -16.08 -4.77 -20.45
C LEU A 860 -17.01 -5.53 -19.49
N SER A 861 -17.87 -4.82 -18.76
CA SER A 861 -18.85 -5.46 -17.85
C SER A 861 -19.87 -6.29 -18.60
N HIS A 862 -20.42 -5.80 -19.72
CA HIS A 862 -21.34 -6.56 -20.57
C HIS A 862 -20.66 -7.79 -21.20
N ILE A 863 -19.42 -7.63 -21.67
CA ILE A 863 -18.60 -8.72 -22.21
C ILE A 863 -18.31 -9.75 -21.11
N GLN A 864 -18.00 -9.32 -19.90
CA GLN A 864 -17.73 -10.21 -18.77
C GLN A 864 -18.95 -11.09 -18.46
N VAL A 865 -20.17 -10.55 -18.42
CA VAL A 865 -21.38 -11.35 -18.21
C VAL A 865 -21.55 -12.42 -19.30
N ALA A 866 -21.34 -12.07 -20.58
CA ALA A 866 -21.43 -13.02 -21.67
C ALA A 866 -20.37 -14.13 -21.58
N LEU A 867 -19.13 -13.75 -21.22
CA LEU A 867 -18.02 -14.70 -21.09
C LEU A 867 -18.17 -15.60 -19.85
N LEU A 868 -18.69 -15.07 -18.70
CA LEU A 868 -19.03 -15.85 -17.53
C LEU A 868 -20.04 -16.94 -17.86
N ARG A 869 -21.13 -16.60 -18.58
CA ARG A 869 -22.12 -17.58 -19.02
C ARG A 869 -21.47 -18.67 -19.84
N ARG A 870 -20.74 -18.33 -20.90
CA ARG A 870 -20.09 -19.29 -21.81
C ARG A 870 -19.06 -20.16 -21.09
N SER A 871 -18.22 -19.58 -20.24
CA SER A 871 -17.22 -20.31 -19.46
C SER A 871 -17.87 -21.32 -18.52
N ARG A 872 -19.00 -20.97 -17.88
CA ARG A 872 -19.78 -21.86 -17.02
C ARG A 872 -20.53 -22.94 -17.80
N GLU A 873 -20.83 -22.69 -19.06
CA GLU A 873 -21.39 -23.66 -20.03
C GLU A 873 -20.31 -24.55 -20.69
N GLY A 874 -19.01 -24.31 -20.38
CA GLY A 874 -17.90 -25.16 -20.83
C GLY A 874 -17.15 -24.65 -22.08
N ASP A 875 -17.32 -23.41 -22.52
CA ASP A 875 -16.51 -22.80 -23.59
C ASP A 875 -15.10 -22.45 -23.08
N GLU A 876 -14.13 -23.31 -23.41
CA GLU A 876 -12.72 -23.09 -23.04
C GLU A 876 -12.14 -21.80 -23.65
N ASN A 877 -12.62 -21.33 -24.82
CA ASN A 877 -12.15 -20.11 -25.44
C ASN A 877 -12.61 -18.84 -24.70
N ALA A 878 -13.60 -18.94 -23.82
CA ALA A 878 -14.06 -17.82 -23.01
C ALA A 878 -13.10 -17.48 -21.86
N GLN A 879 -12.30 -18.43 -21.38
CA GLN A 879 -11.51 -18.28 -20.17
C GLN A 879 -10.46 -17.15 -20.27
N GLY A 880 -9.64 -17.13 -21.31
CA GLY A 880 -8.62 -16.10 -21.52
C GLY A 880 -9.20 -14.68 -21.60
N PRO A 881 -10.16 -14.41 -22.50
CA PRO A 881 -10.84 -13.12 -22.56
C PRO A 881 -11.54 -12.72 -21.26
N LEU A 882 -12.16 -13.67 -20.53
CA LEU A 882 -12.79 -13.43 -19.22
C LEU A 882 -11.77 -12.91 -18.20
N LEU A 883 -10.61 -13.56 -18.11
CA LEU A 883 -9.53 -13.12 -17.22
C LEU A 883 -9.05 -11.70 -17.58
N SER A 884 -8.98 -11.38 -18.86
CA SER A 884 -8.61 -10.03 -19.34
C SER A 884 -9.66 -8.98 -18.97
N THR A 885 -10.98 -9.32 -18.95
CA THR A 885 -12.01 -8.36 -18.49
C THR A 885 -11.82 -7.97 -17.05
N ILE A 886 -11.42 -8.93 -16.20
CA ILE A 886 -11.20 -8.68 -14.76
C ILE A 886 -10.10 -7.64 -14.56
N GLY A 887 -8.98 -7.77 -15.27
CA GLY A 887 -7.89 -6.78 -15.26
C GLY A 887 -8.31 -5.43 -15.81
N GLY A 888 -9.06 -5.42 -16.93
CA GLY A 888 -9.55 -4.19 -17.57
C GLY A 888 -10.52 -3.40 -16.70
N ILE A 889 -11.50 -4.05 -16.08
CA ILE A 889 -12.43 -3.41 -15.12
C ILE A 889 -11.67 -2.87 -13.92
N ALA A 890 -10.72 -3.63 -13.38
CA ALA A 890 -9.88 -3.17 -12.26
C ALA A 890 -9.09 -1.91 -12.61
N ALA A 891 -8.43 -1.89 -13.77
CA ALA A 891 -7.68 -0.73 -14.26
C ALA A 891 -8.59 0.50 -14.49
N GLY A 892 -9.80 0.28 -14.99
CA GLY A 892 -10.80 1.33 -15.22
C GLY A 892 -11.34 1.92 -13.92
N MET A 893 -11.68 1.07 -12.96
CA MET A 893 -12.23 1.50 -11.67
C MET A 893 -11.20 2.21 -10.78
N ARG A 894 -9.90 2.07 -11.06
CA ARG A 894 -8.79 2.62 -10.24
C ARG A 894 -9.00 2.37 -8.75
N ASN A 895 -9.59 1.29 -8.46
CA ASN A 895 -9.87 0.88 -7.11
C ASN A 895 -10.21 -0.60 -7.13
N THR A 896 -9.33 -1.36 -6.68
CA THR A 896 -9.31 -2.77 -6.98
C THR A 896 -9.69 -3.63 -5.80
N GLY A 897 -10.45 -3.06 -4.90
CA GLY A 897 -10.99 -3.81 -3.81
C GLY A 897 -10.35 -3.64 -2.45
#